data_1385443146c3727923af9de52298ad75
#
_entry.id   1385443146c3727923af9de52298ad75
#
_cell.length_a   1.000
_cell.length_b   1.000
_cell.length_c   1.000
_cell.angle_alpha   90.00
_cell.angle_beta   90.00
_cell.angle_gamma   90.00
#
_symmetry.space_group_name_H-M   'P 1'
#
loop_
_entity.id
_entity.type
_entity.pdbx_description
1 polymer ?
#
loop_
_entity_poly.entity_id
_entity_poly.type
_entity_poly.pdbx_seq_one_letter_code
_entity_poly.pdbx_strand_id
1 'polypeptide(L)'
;MKKIQALWQFGRGSRTVPGVSLRKRSILCDLVIAGASLFYFGQDYALAQDINSGLAGYWPCSDINDNMLADYSGNGHNGAFTGHPIWTAGKLTGALRFDGQTEYVTANNVVNTSQSFTAAAWVQLENELTYSTAFSQDGANVSGFYLQFLSPTDSGLGSAAGKFAFALLNSDSTGAAPARAVCPFAPVINTWYHLAGVYDSVNNVIKLYVNGSLVATQSVPAAWSATGPVAIGRGKFGQPSDFWPGKIADARLYSRALTDQDVRTLYQAAPADSPIRPPAVPLIVRGPYINTWQAGDNGPGTWPAFWNGHVTAFTGIARIDGTAYTFFGAPSVSGLNNQMQQIQLEVTPTQSRYVFQGGGVTVYLTFFSPVDATDIQRLSMPFGYIIAQTETNDGNTHNVSLYFDISGEWANGNDSTLIKWGPKQVTHAGGTLQVHTITPASPQVLTEFSDYPSWGTVVWATNSQTGFTWQSGADATVRAQAISQGFLTNTTDSNQPRAINNNWPVFAFNFQFNGLTGQASNPIVLAIGHIRQPAVSYLGKNLPPLWSSYWANWQNMLSFAYDDVASSAALIRANALDNTISEQATQANGPHYAGLAALALRQAFGGVELVGTSSRPWLFLKEISSSGNVSTVDVIYPSIPVFLYTNPYLVQLLIDPVLAYTESGKWPLVFCVHDLGSSYPNAAGHNDGGGENMPIEESANMLLMTAAYLNAASPADASAFALKHYKILKQWADYLVPNTLDPGFQNQTDDFTGFIAHSSNLALIGILGVDAMAQIAKYAGRSADQLYYSQQGSSLITQWVPLSEDSSGLHLKLAYDMPGTWSLKYNAFPDKLLGLNLVPSGTLQQEAAWYVQQEQPYGIPLDIRHTYTKADWEMWTAASTDDLALRQNIVDALYDFVNTSPSRVPFTDWYDTISDTQTGFQARPVIGGIYSILARLNSGN
;
A
#
# COMPACT_ATOMS: atom_id res chain seq x y z
N MET A 1 0.06 -44.08 -26.62
CA MET A 1 0.79 -45.04 -27.48
C MET A 1 1.76 -44.33 -28.39
N LYS A 2 3.03 -44.62 -28.16
CA LYS A 2 4.15 -44.79 -29.12
C LYS A 2 4.36 -43.69 -30.18
N LYS A 3 5.49 -42.91 -29.99
CA LYS A 3 6.78 -43.03 -30.71
C LYS A 3 6.77 -42.30 -32.07
N ILE A 4 7.75 -41.49 -32.45
CA ILE A 4 9.14 -41.83 -32.72
C ILE A 4 9.98 -40.56 -32.75
N GLN A 5 11.14 -40.64 -32.23
CA GLN A 5 12.44 -40.02 -32.28
C GLN A 5 13.15 -40.07 -33.68
N ALA A 6 14.15 -39.19 -33.78
CA ALA A 6 15.46 -39.34 -34.49
C ALA A 6 15.51 -38.71 -35.91
N LEU A 7 16.55 -38.05 -36.39
CA LEU A 7 18.02 -38.10 -36.31
C LEU A 7 18.60 -36.84 -36.97
N TRP A 8 19.55 -36.11 -36.45
CA TRP A 8 21.00 -36.04 -36.65
C TRP A 8 21.49 -36.15 -38.12
N GLN A 9 22.18 -35.24 -38.74
CA GLN A 9 23.57 -34.76 -38.67
C GLN A 9 24.02 -34.03 -39.96
N PHE A 10 25.04 -33.14 -39.79
CA PHE A 10 26.11 -32.72 -40.73
C PHE A 10 25.91 -31.59 -41.74
N GLY A 11 26.82 -30.58 -41.60
CA GLY A 11 27.32 -29.77 -42.70
C GLY A 11 27.96 -28.45 -42.29
N ARG A 12 29.26 -28.46 -41.99
CA ARG A 12 30.10 -27.22 -41.89
C ARG A 12 30.15 -26.51 -43.25
N GLY A 13 30.01 -25.18 -43.23
CA GLY A 13 30.30 -24.34 -44.41
C GLY A 13 30.30 -22.86 -44.02
N SER A 14 31.52 -22.32 -43.84
CA SER A 14 31.80 -20.88 -43.62
C SER A 14 31.35 -20.02 -44.78
N ARG A 15 30.62 -18.93 -44.54
CA ARG A 15 30.78 -17.65 -45.30
C ARG A 15 30.19 -16.50 -44.45
N THR A 16 31.05 -15.53 -44.23
CA THR A 16 30.83 -14.21 -43.62
C THR A 16 30.01 -13.30 -44.53
N VAL A 17 29.01 -12.61 -43.98
CA VAL A 17 28.54 -11.26 -44.40
C VAL A 17 27.90 -10.58 -43.20
N PRO A 18 28.02 -9.25 -43.03
CA PRO A 18 27.91 -8.57 -41.73
C PRO A 18 26.52 -7.92 -41.46
N GLY A 19 26.26 -7.79 -40.16
CA GLY A 19 25.52 -6.67 -39.60
C GLY A 19 24.00 -6.82 -39.46
N VAL A 20 23.53 -7.44 -38.35
CA VAL A 20 22.36 -6.98 -37.63
C VAL A 20 22.60 -7.32 -36.17
N SER A 21 22.65 -6.30 -35.32
CA SER A 21 22.91 -6.42 -33.90
C SER A 21 21.62 -6.85 -33.19
N LEU A 22 21.51 -8.10 -32.83
CA LEU A 22 20.58 -8.59 -31.84
C LEU A 22 21.10 -8.22 -30.45
N ARG A 23 20.50 -7.25 -29.81
CA ARG A 23 20.75 -6.96 -28.38
C ARG A 23 20.18 -8.10 -27.54
N LYS A 24 21.05 -8.98 -27.12
CA LYS A 24 20.78 -9.83 -25.95
C LYS A 24 20.80 -8.92 -24.72
N ARG A 25 19.66 -8.73 -24.07
CA ARG A 25 19.61 -8.30 -22.67
C ARG A 25 19.86 -9.54 -21.82
N SER A 26 21.06 -9.67 -21.32
CA SER A 26 21.36 -10.52 -20.19
C SER A 26 22.41 -9.82 -19.36
N ILE A 27 22.07 -9.60 -18.08
CA ILE A 27 23.01 -9.48 -16.95
C ILE A 27 24.05 -8.37 -17.12
N LEU A 28 23.72 -7.16 -16.73
CA LEU A 28 24.69 -6.11 -16.36
C LEU A 28 24.05 -5.23 -15.27
N CYS A 29 23.85 -5.81 -14.10
CA CYS A 29 23.49 -5.08 -12.88
C CYS A 29 24.60 -5.15 -11.82
N ASP A 30 25.77 -5.70 -12.13
CA ASP A 30 26.85 -5.89 -11.16
C ASP A 30 28.18 -5.20 -11.51
N LEU A 31 28.18 -4.12 -12.30
CA LEU A 31 29.47 -3.47 -12.65
C LEU A 31 29.39 -1.95 -12.90
N VAL A 32 28.70 -1.19 -12.05
CA VAL A 32 28.82 0.29 -12.05
C VAL A 32 28.86 0.87 -10.62
N ILE A 33 29.62 0.26 -9.71
CA ILE A 33 30.10 0.96 -8.50
C ILE A 33 31.61 0.70 -8.35
N ALA A 34 32.38 1.14 -9.33
CA ALA A 34 33.84 1.26 -9.19
C ALA A 34 34.32 2.31 -10.19
N GLY A 35 34.16 3.58 -9.87
CA GLY A 35 34.76 4.61 -10.72
C GLY A 35 34.29 6.04 -10.48
N ALA A 36 34.23 6.51 -9.23
CA ALA A 36 34.33 7.94 -8.93
C ALA A 36 34.51 8.15 -7.42
N SER A 37 35.72 8.09 -6.92
CA SER A 37 36.17 8.89 -5.76
C SER A 37 37.63 8.59 -5.48
N LEU A 38 38.52 9.26 -6.18
CA LEU A 38 39.91 9.46 -5.79
C LEU A 38 40.01 10.96 -5.49
N PHE A 39 40.02 11.31 -4.20
CA PHE A 39 40.89 12.35 -3.64
C PHE A 39 40.83 12.38 -2.10
N TYR A 40 41.91 11.89 -1.52
CA TYR A 40 42.56 12.27 -0.24
C TYR A 40 41.72 12.31 1.09
N PHE A 41 42.00 11.36 1.97
CA PHE A 41 42.73 11.58 3.23
C PHE A 41 43.17 10.21 3.78
N GLY A 42 44.45 10.09 4.07
CA GLY A 42 45.07 8.85 4.53
C GLY A 42 44.66 8.55 5.97
N GLN A 43 44.01 7.44 6.15
CA GLN A 43 44.06 6.55 7.30
C GLN A 43 43.95 5.12 6.76
N ASP A 44 44.71 4.21 7.31
CA ASP A 44 44.76 2.81 6.92
C ASP A 44 43.37 2.17 6.96
N TYR A 45 42.67 2.22 5.82
CA TYR A 45 41.49 1.36 5.61
C TYR A 45 42.01 0.03 5.06
N ALA A 46 41.95 -1.03 5.89
CA ALA A 46 41.98 -2.38 5.34
C ALA A 46 40.90 -2.45 4.23
N LEU A 47 41.31 -2.83 3.03
CA LEU A 47 40.42 -2.99 1.88
C LEU A 47 39.24 -3.84 2.35
N ALA A 48 38.03 -3.33 2.21
CA ALA A 48 36.82 -4.10 2.51
C ALA A 48 36.90 -5.39 1.69
N GLN A 49 36.85 -6.53 2.36
CA GLN A 49 36.87 -7.82 1.73
C GLN A 49 35.58 -7.92 0.89
N ASP A 50 35.64 -8.49 -0.32
CA ASP A 50 34.44 -8.71 -1.13
C ASP A 50 33.40 -9.43 -0.29
N ILE A 51 32.21 -8.80 -0.13
CA ILE A 51 31.13 -9.31 0.70
C ILE A 51 30.63 -10.70 0.26
N ASN A 52 30.92 -11.10 -0.98
CA ASN A 52 30.63 -12.43 -1.49
C ASN A 52 31.72 -13.46 -1.14
N SER A 53 32.84 -13.03 -0.58
CA SER A 53 33.92 -13.95 -0.16
C SER A 53 33.42 -14.83 1.00
N GLY A 54 33.47 -16.14 0.81
CA GLY A 54 33.01 -17.14 1.79
C GLY A 54 31.50 -17.29 1.87
N LEU A 55 30.73 -16.71 0.94
CA LEU A 55 29.27 -16.90 0.85
C LEU A 55 28.98 -18.36 0.49
N ALA A 56 28.43 -19.10 1.45
CA ALA A 56 28.16 -20.54 1.32
C ALA A 56 26.72 -20.85 0.89
N GLY A 57 25.74 -20.02 1.29
CA GLY A 57 24.34 -20.10 0.86
C GLY A 57 23.71 -18.70 0.85
N TYR A 58 22.84 -18.44 -0.14
CA TYR A 58 22.15 -17.16 -0.26
C TYR A 58 20.74 -17.34 -0.82
N TRP A 59 19.74 -17.00 -0.01
CA TRP A 59 18.33 -17.11 -0.33
C TRP A 59 17.66 -15.72 -0.24
N PRO A 60 17.63 -14.95 -1.34
CA PRO A 60 17.09 -13.58 -1.35
C PRO A 60 15.56 -13.53 -1.18
N CYS A 61 14.86 -14.65 -1.42
CA CYS A 61 13.39 -14.72 -1.44
C CYS A 61 12.76 -13.80 -2.51
N SER A 62 13.43 -13.61 -3.66
CA SER A 62 12.98 -12.71 -4.73
C SER A 62 12.20 -13.42 -5.85
N ASP A 63 12.40 -14.72 -6.04
CA ASP A 63 11.80 -15.48 -7.11
C ASP A 63 10.66 -16.34 -6.59
N ILE A 64 9.45 -16.10 -7.10
CA ILE A 64 8.28 -16.90 -6.78
C ILE A 64 8.38 -18.26 -7.48
N ASN A 65 8.61 -19.30 -6.71
CA ASN A 65 8.61 -20.68 -7.18
C ASN A 65 7.88 -21.55 -6.16
N ASP A 66 6.71 -22.06 -6.50
CA ASP A 66 5.84 -22.82 -5.60
C ASP A 66 6.45 -24.10 -5.02
N ASN A 67 7.60 -24.55 -5.56
CA ASN A 67 8.21 -25.80 -5.18
C ASN A 67 9.59 -25.67 -4.51
N MET A 68 10.22 -24.48 -4.53
CA MET A 68 11.63 -24.38 -4.14
C MET A 68 12.06 -22.94 -3.87
N LEU A 69 12.84 -22.73 -2.81
CA LEU A 69 13.56 -21.47 -2.56
C LEU A 69 14.95 -21.55 -3.22
N ALA A 70 15.20 -20.71 -4.22
CA ALA A 70 16.44 -20.74 -4.99
C ALA A 70 17.65 -20.21 -4.18
N ASP A 71 18.80 -20.90 -4.30
CA ASP A 71 20.09 -20.48 -3.77
C ASP A 71 20.90 -19.69 -4.82
N TYR A 72 21.18 -18.45 -4.53
CA TYR A 72 21.94 -17.53 -5.40
C TYR A 72 23.42 -17.43 -5.04
N SER A 73 23.93 -18.25 -4.09
CA SER A 73 25.36 -18.30 -3.76
C SER A 73 26.21 -18.94 -4.86
N GLY A 74 25.58 -19.66 -5.80
CA GLY A 74 26.26 -20.48 -6.81
C GLY A 74 26.64 -21.89 -6.34
N ASN A 75 26.33 -22.27 -5.09
CA ASN A 75 26.68 -23.57 -4.51
C ASN A 75 25.57 -24.62 -4.64
N GLY A 76 24.37 -24.23 -5.09
CA GLY A 76 23.25 -25.13 -5.40
C GLY A 76 22.50 -25.66 -4.17
N HIS A 77 22.51 -24.93 -3.06
CA HIS A 77 21.81 -25.29 -1.82
C HIS A 77 20.35 -24.80 -1.85
N ASN A 78 19.60 -25.18 -2.88
CA ASN A 78 18.19 -24.83 -2.98
C ASN A 78 17.37 -25.36 -1.79
N GLY A 79 16.44 -24.55 -1.29
CA GLY A 79 15.58 -24.88 -0.15
C GLY A 79 14.29 -25.58 -0.58
N ALA A 80 13.94 -26.68 0.11
CA ALA A 80 12.67 -27.36 -0.05
C ALA A 80 11.67 -26.89 1.00
N PHE A 81 10.43 -26.64 0.61
CA PHE A 81 9.35 -26.21 1.50
C PHE A 81 8.78 -27.37 2.32
N THR A 82 8.49 -27.13 3.58
CA THR A 82 7.61 -27.92 4.43
C THR A 82 6.44 -27.04 4.86
N GLY A 83 5.22 -27.53 4.69
CA GLY A 83 4.04 -26.68 4.75
C GLY A 83 3.88 -25.83 3.49
N HIS A 84 3.28 -24.69 3.63
CA HIS A 84 3.02 -23.74 2.53
C HIS A 84 3.44 -22.33 2.93
N PRO A 85 4.76 -22.04 3.15
CA PRO A 85 5.21 -20.69 3.41
C PRO A 85 4.78 -19.76 2.26
N ILE A 86 4.31 -18.58 2.61
CA ILE A 86 3.66 -17.68 1.65
C ILE A 86 4.65 -16.64 1.16
N TRP A 87 4.75 -16.49 -0.16
CA TRP A 87 5.50 -15.40 -0.77
C TRP A 87 4.83 -14.05 -0.48
N THR A 88 5.60 -13.09 -0.02
CA THR A 88 5.11 -11.75 0.35
C THR A 88 6.16 -10.68 0.06
N ALA A 89 5.77 -9.41 0.12
CA ALA A 89 6.71 -8.31 0.04
C ALA A 89 7.72 -8.36 1.20
N GLY A 90 8.99 -8.19 0.87
CA GLY A 90 10.10 -8.23 1.81
C GLY A 90 10.78 -6.86 2.02
N LYS A 91 11.88 -6.86 2.76
CA LYS A 91 12.67 -5.64 3.01
C LYS A 91 13.47 -5.19 1.80
N LEU A 92 13.92 -6.12 0.95
CA LEU A 92 14.71 -5.85 -0.25
C LEU A 92 13.85 -5.99 -1.52
N THR A 93 13.35 -7.18 -1.76
CA THR A 93 12.53 -7.53 -2.92
C THR A 93 11.34 -8.36 -2.50
N GLY A 94 11.54 -9.58 -2.01
CA GLY A 94 10.53 -10.50 -1.53
C GLY A 94 10.87 -11.08 -0.17
N ALA A 95 9.93 -11.79 0.43
CA ALA A 95 10.07 -12.53 1.66
C ALA A 95 9.24 -13.81 1.64
N LEU A 96 9.56 -14.75 2.53
CA LEU A 96 8.67 -15.84 2.90
C LEU A 96 8.05 -15.52 4.26
N ARG A 97 6.72 -15.65 4.37
CA ARG A 97 5.97 -15.58 5.61
C ARG A 97 5.68 -17.00 6.09
N PHE A 98 5.90 -17.24 7.37
CA PHE A 98 5.73 -18.53 8.06
C PHE A 98 4.64 -18.41 9.14
N ASP A 99 3.91 -19.52 9.35
CA ASP A 99 2.76 -19.60 10.28
C ASP A 99 3.14 -19.66 11.78
N GLY A 100 4.43 -19.88 12.09
CA GLY A 100 4.90 -20.06 13.47
C GLY A 100 4.51 -21.41 14.08
N GLN A 101 4.04 -22.40 13.30
CA GLN A 101 3.57 -23.68 13.81
C GLN A 101 4.13 -24.90 13.04
N THR A 102 4.10 -24.86 11.71
CA THR A 102 4.41 -26.04 10.89
C THR A 102 5.27 -25.74 9.67
N GLU A 103 5.42 -24.48 9.31
CA GLU A 103 6.05 -24.05 8.06
C GLU A 103 7.52 -23.70 8.22
N TYR A 104 8.33 -24.19 7.28
CA TYR A 104 9.77 -23.87 7.21
C TYR A 104 10.36 -24.31 5.87
N VAL A 105 11.61 -23.88 5.61
CA VAL A 105 12.41 -24.31 4.46
C VAL A 105 13.61 -25.09 4.95
N THR A 106 14.00 -26.17 4.24
CA THR A 106 15.25 -26.88 4.49
C THR A 106 16.13 -26.90 3.24
N ALA A 107 17.41 -26.59 3.40
CA ALA A 107 18.47 -26.78 2.41
C ALA A 107 19.46 -27.85 2.89
N ASN A 108 20.39 -28.25 2.02
CA ASN A 108 21.43 -29.22 2.39
C ASN A 108 22.31 -28.70 3.54
N ASN A 109 23.20 -29.53 4.08
CA ASN A 109 24.27 -29.07 4.96
C ASN A 109 25.16 -28.05 4.22
N VAL A 110 25.35 -26.86 4.80
CA VAL A 110 26.00 -25.74 4.11
C VAL A 110 27.34 -25.35 4.74
N VAL A 111 27.43 -25.28 6.09
CA VAL A 111 28.64 -24.86 6.78
C VAL A 111 29.07 -25.86 7.85
N ASN A 112 30.38 -25.87 8.14
CA ASN A 112 30.91 -26.59 9.31
C ASN A 112 30.76 -25.69 10.56
N THR A 113 29.78 -25.96 11.40
CA THR A 113 29.48 -25.15 12.59
C THR A 113 30.53 -25.23 13.69
N SER A 114 31.56 -26.08 13.57
CA SER A 114 32.73 -26.07 14.48
C SER A 114 33.84 -25.11 14.07
N GLN A 115 33.73 -24.49 12.90
CA GLN A 115 34.62 -23.48 12.37
C GLN A 115 33.92 -22.11 12.38
N SER A 116 34.66 -21.04 12.08
CA SER A 116 34.07 -19.70 11.94
C SER A 116 33.01 -19.67 10.85
N PHE A 117 31.83 -19.14 11.18
CA PHE A 117 30.74 -18.94 10.21
C PHE A 117 29.92 -17.71 10.62
N THR A 118 29.06 -17.26 9.68
CA THR A 118 28.10 -16.20 9.95
C THR A 118 26.74 -16.55 9.33
N ALA A 119 25.66 -16.42 10.11
CA ALA A 119 24.29 -16.54 9.64
C ALA A 119 23.61 -15.16 9.74
N ALA A 120 23.04 -14.66 8.64
CA ALA A 120 22.37 -13.36 8.59
C ALA A 120 21.04 -13.46 7.84
N ALA A 121 20.05 -12.66 8.26
CA ALA A 121 18.78 -12.54 7.58
C ALA A 121 18.07 -11.23 7.96
N TRP A 122 17.21 -10.74 7.08
CA TRP A 122 16.17 -9.79 7.44
C TRP A 122 14.98 -10.56 7.99
N VAL A 123 14.47 -10.14 9.15
CA VAL A 123 13.36 -10.80 9.84
C VAL A 123 12.33 -9.79 10.31
N GLN A 124 11.05 -10.20 10.24
CA GLN A 124 9.94 -9.48 10.84
C GLN A 124 9.14 -10.46 11.68
N LEU A 125 9.01 -10.19 12.99
CA LEU A 125 8.28 -11.03 13.93
C LEU A 125 6.85 -10.49 14.07
N GLU A 126 5.83 -11.35 13.92
CA GLU A 126 4.42 -10.96 14.00
C GLU A 126 3.81 -11.19 15.39
N ASN A 127 4.42 -12.03 16.22
CA ASN A 127 4.06 -12.20 17.64
C ASN A 127 5.26 -12.60 18.50
N GLU A 128 5.15 -12.45 19.82
CA GLU A 128 6.21 -12.69 20.82
C GLU A 128 5.85 -13.83 21.80
N LEU A 129 5.01 -14.77 21.42
CA LEU A 129 4.42 -15.73 22.37
C LEU A 129 5.36 -16.86 22.76
N THR A 130 6.23 -17.32 21.86
CA THR A 130 7.06 -18.51 22.03
C THR A 130 8.49 -18.26 21.58
N TYR A 131 9.39 -19.21 21.87
CA TYR A 131 10.68 -19.28 21.18
C TYR A 131 10.45 -19.39 19.66
N SER A 132 11.25 -18.66 18.89
CA SER A 132 11.12 -18.64 17.44
C SER A 132 12.49 -18.51 16.79
N THR A 133 12.83 -19.44 15.89
CA THR A 133 14.13 -19.48 15.22
C THR A 133 13.97 -19.11 13.75
N ALA A 134 14.63 -18.02 13.36
CA ALA A 134 14.64 -17.57 11.97
C ALA A 134 15.57 -18.42 11.12
N PHE A 135 16.76 -18.80 11.65
CA PHE A 135 17.79 -19.50 10.89
C PHE A 135 18.58 -20.45 11.78
N SER A 136 18.79 -21.69 11.32
CA SER A 136 19.54 -22.72 12.03
C SER A 136 20.21 -23.73 11.08
N GLN A 137 21.08 -24.58 11.60
CA GLN A 137 21.57 -25.81 10.92
C GLN A 137 21.49 -26.98 11.87
N ASP A 138 20.84 -28.07 11.44
CA ASP A 138 20.51 -29.21 12.30
C ASP A 138 21.69 -30.15 12.57
N GLY A 139 21.72 -30.68 13.80
CA GLY A 139 22.37 -31.93 14.11
C GLY A 139 21.38 -33.08 14.13
N ALA A 140 21.77 -34.22 14.72
CA ALA A 140 20.87 -35.35 14.91
C ALA A 140 19.78 -35.07 15.94
N ASN A 141 20.12 -34.39 17.05
CA ASN A 141 19.22 -34.10 18.17
C ASN A 141 18.85 -32.63 18.29
N VAL A 142 19.80 -31.69 18.08
CA VAL A 142 19.57 -30.26 18.23
C VAL A 142 20.19 -29.49 17.05
N SER A 143 19.86 -28.21 16.88
CA SER A 143 20.58 -27.37 15.92
C SER A 143 21.94 -26.96 16.46
N GLY A 144 22.95 -26.86 15.56
CA GLY A 144 24.31 -26.43 15.90
C GLY A 144 24.37 -24.95 16.26
N PHE A 145 23.49 -24.13 15.61
CA PHE A 145 23.27 -22.74 15.96
C PHE A 145 21.79 -22.37 15.81
N TYR A 146 21.40 -21.28 16.49
CA TYR A 146 20.09 -20.67 16.44
C TYR A 146 20.23 -19.15 16.32
N LEU A 147 19.78 -18.57 15.21
CA LEU A 147 19.50 -17.13 15.11
C LEU A 147 18.01 -16.97 15.42
N GLN A 148 17.68 -16.47 16.61
CA GLN A 148 16.38 -16.71 17.20
C GLN A 148 15.83 -15.54 18.01
N PHE A 149 14.54 -15.61 18.32
CA PHE A 149 13.86 -14.87 19.38
C PHE A 149 13.65 -15.78 20.60
N LEU A 150 14.04 -15.31 21.77
CA LEU A 150 13.81 -15.97 23.07
C LEU A 150 12.47 -15.51 23.63
N SER A 151 11.65 -16.47 24.07
CA SER A 151 10.34 -16.20 24.66
C SER A 151 10.40 -15.30 25.88
N PRO A 152 9.38 -14.44 26.13
CA PRO A 152 9.24 -13.72 27.40
C PRO A 152 9.22 -14.63 28.64
N THR A 153 8.92 -15.93 28.46
CA THR A 153 8.91 -16.92 29.54
C THR A 153 10.29 -17.52 29.83
N ASP A 154 11.35 -17.15 29.10
CA ASP A 154 12.70 -17.61 29.36
C ASP A 154 13.24 -17.01 30.68
N SER A 155 13.39 -17.86 31.69
CA SER A 155 13.86 -17.45 33.02
C SER A 155 15.29 -16.87 33.03
N GLY A 156 16.07 -17.12 31.96
CA GLY A 156 17.45 -16.60 31.83
C GLY A 156 17.49 -15.15 31.32
N LEU A 157 16.37 -14.58 30.82
CA LEU A 157 16.34 -13.21 30.31
C LEU A 157 16.32 -12.15 31.44
N GLY A 158 15.84 -12.50 32.62
CA GLY A 158 15.66 -11.53 33.73
C GLY A 158 14.71 -10.37 33.38
N SER A 159 13.85 -10.55 32.36
CA SER A 159 12.97 -9.54 31.75
C SER A 159 11.62 -10.18 31.40
N ALA A 160 10.54 -9.40 31.50
CA ALA A 160 9.21 -9.83 31.08
C ALA A 160 8.99 -9.75 29.56
N ALA A 161 9.97 -9.26 28.79
CA ALA A 161 9.90 -9.15 27.33
C ALA A 161 10.89 -10.11 26.66
N GLY A 162 10.50 -10.69 25.54
CA GLY A 162 11.36 -11.54 24.73
C GLY A 162 12.45 -10.75 24.02
N LYS A 163 13.51 -11.41 23.56
CA LYS A 163 14.71 -10.76 22.98
C LYS A 163 15.29 -11.60 21.85
N PHE A 164 15.88 -10.94 20.86
CA PHE A 164 16.71 -11.64 19.87
C PHE A 164 17.98 -12.20 20.50
N ALA A 165 18.43 -13.35 19.99
CA ALA A 165 19.66 -13.98 20.42
C ALA A 165 20.32 -14.76 19.27
N PHE A 166 21.66 -14.86 19.37
CA PHE A 166 22.41 -15.85 18.62
C PHE A 166 22.96 -16.88 19.62
N ALA A 167 22.67 -18.16 19.40
CA ALA A 167 23.00 -19.23 20.33
C ALA A 167 23.72 -20.40 19.67
N LEU A 168 24.72 -20.96 20.36
CA LEU A 168 25.36 -22.23 20.05
C LEU A 168 25.22 -23.17 21.24
N LEU A 169 24.93 -24.46 21.00
CA LEU A 169 25.00 -25.49 22.01
C LEU A 169 26.40 -26.14 21.99
N ASN A 170 26.87 -26.61 23.12
CA ASN A 170 28.21 -27.20 23.24
C ASN A 170 28.29 -28.67 22.76
N SER A 171 27.18 -29.30 22.42
CA SER A 171 27.11 -30.68 21.90
C SER A 171 25.75 -30.97 21.26
N ASP A 172 25.66 -32.04 20.47
CA ASP A 172 24.41 -32.51 19.82
C ASP A 172 23.52 -33.26 20.82
N SER A 173 23.02 -32.58 21.84
CA SER A 173 22.19 -33.16 22.90
C SER A 173 21.18 -32.16 23.42
N THR A 174 19.95 -32.61 23.70
CA THR A 174 18.92 -31.78 24.34
C THR A 174 19.25 -31.37 25.78
N GLY A 175 20.26 -32.01 26.38
CA GLY A 175 20.82 -31.61 27.69
C GLY A 175 22.01 -30.66 27.61
N ALA A 176 22.42 -30.23 26.41
CA ALA A 176 23.54 -29.33 26.20
C ALA A 176 23.26 -27.92 26.71
N ALA A 177 24.24 -27.27 27.31
CA ALA A 177 24.14 -25.88 27.76
C ALA A 177 24.32 -24.92 26.55
N PRO A 178 23.42 -23.96 26.35
CA PRO A 178 23.56 -22.94 25.33
C PRO A 178 24.53 -21.82 25.76
N ALA A 179 25.45 -21.40 24.87
CA ALA A 179 26.06 -20.07 24.92
C ALA A 179 25.16 -19.13 24.11
N ARG A 180 24.76 -17.99 24.67
CA ARG A 180 23.83 -17.05 24.07
C ARG A 180 24.37 -15.62 24.08
N ALA A 181 24.53 -15.00 22.91
CA ALA A 181 24.66 -13.56 22.78
C ALA A 181 23.24 -12.98 22.65
N VAL A 182 22.77 -12.27 23.67
CA VAL A 182 21.37 -11.83 23.80
C VAL A 182 21.31 -10.32 23.59
N CYS A 183 20.38 -9.87 22.74
CA CYS A 183 20.10 -8.46 22.49
C CYS A 183 19.67 -7.75 23.81
N PRO A 184 20.19 -6.55 24.10
CA PRO A 184 19.81 -5.83 25.32
C PRO A 184 18.37 -5.31 25.33
N PHE A 185 17.77 -5.11 24.17
CA PHE A 185 16.40 -4.59 24.01
C PHE A 185 15.45 -5.64 23.38
N ALA A 186 14.15 -5.43 23.58
CA ALA A 186 13.09 -6.23 22.97
C ALA A 186 12.78 -5.73 21.54
N PRO A 187 12.46 -6.63 20.58
CA PRO A 187 11.99 -6.19 19.28
C PRO A 187 10.58 -5.60 19.34
N VAL A 188 10.24 -4.76 18.38
CA VAL A 188 8.87 -4.34 18.12
C VAL A 188 8.29 -5.26 17.05
N ILE A 189 7.14 -5.87 17.31
CA ILE A 189 6.45 -6.73 16.32
C ILE A 189 6.11 -5.96 15.04
N ASN A 190 6.06 -6.67 13.92
CA ASN A 190 5.80 -6.10 12.59
C ASN A 190 6.85 -5.07 12.13
N THR A 191 8.05 -5.10 12.72
CA THR A 191 9.19 -4.27 12.31
C THR A 191 10.30 -5.14 11.74
N TRP A 192 10.89 -4.72 10.63
CA TRP A 192 12.02 -5.41 10.02
C TRP A 192 13.31 -5.17 10.81
N TYR A 193 14.03 -6.23 11.12
CA TYR A 193 15.36 -6.22 11.72
C TYR A 193 16.33 -7.03 10.86
N HIS A 194 17.52 -6.50 10.61
CA HIS A 194 18.62 -7.29 10.11
C HIS A 194 19.34 -7.95 11.29
N LEU A 195 19.31 -9.26 11.34
CA LEU A 195 20.03 -10.04 12.35
C LEU A 195 21.25 -10.68 11.70
N ALA A 196 22.41 -10.63 12.39
CA ALA A 196 23.56 -11.43 12.03
C ALA A 196 24.19 -12.05 13.28
N GLY A 197 24.32 -13.37 13.27
CA GLY A 197 25.02 -14.16 14.25
C GLY A 197 26.38 -14.59 13.70
N VAL A 198 27.45 -14.18 14.35
CA VAL A 198 28.83 -14.50 13.96
C VAL A 198 29.46 -15.42 14.99
N TYR A 199 29.96 -16.57 14.58
CA TYR A 199 30.85 -17.41 15.37
C TYR A 199 32.30 -17.21 14.90
N ASP A 200 33.16 -16.79 15.80
CA ASP A 200 34.61 -16.67 15.61
C ASP A 200 35.29 -17.82 16.37
N SER A 201 35.68 -18.85 15.67
CA SER A 201 36.32 -20.03 16.25
C SER A 201 37.77 -19.76 16.68
N VAL A 202 38.41 -18.70 16.20
CA VAL A 202 39.78 -18.33 16.61
C VAL A 202 39.76 -17.75 18.02
N ASN A 203 38.77 -16.89 18.31
CA ASN A 203 38.62 -16.22 19.60
C ASN A 203 37.64 -16.97 20.52
N ASN A 204 36.97 -18.02 20.05
CA ASN A 204 35.94 -18.78 20.76
C ASN A 204 34.80 -17.89 21.29
N VAL A 205 34.27 -17.00 20.44
CA VAL A 205 33.19 -16.09 20.79
C VAL A 205 32.08 -16.13 19.74
N ILE A 206 30.85 -15.92 20.19
CA ILE A 206 29.72 -15.58 19.34
C ILE A 206 29.35 -14.11 19.51
N LYS A 207 28.95 -13.48 18.44
CA LYS A 207 28.51 -12.10 18.41
C LYS A 207 27.11 -12.02 17.78
N LEU A 208 26.25 -11.18 18.33
CA LEU A 208 24.96 -10.83 17.73
C LEU A 208 25.00 -9.37 17.25
N TYR A 209 24.63 -9.17 16.00
CA TYR A 209 24.40 -7.85 15.43
C TYR A 209 22.89 -7.68 15.14
N VAL A 210 22.40 -6.49 15.45
CA VAL A 210 21.03 -6.06 15.08
C VAL A 210 21.17 -4.77 14.30
N ASN A 211 20.57 -4.71 13.12
CA ASN A 211 20.60 -3.56 12.23
C ASN A 211 22.04 -3.03 11.99
N GLY A 212 22.96 -3.94 11.68
CA GLY A 212 24.37 -3.64 11.39
C GLY A 212 25.25 -3.30 12.60
N SER A 213 24.68 -3.19 13.81
CA SER A 213 25.40 -2.84 15.04
C SER A 213 25.65 -4.05 15.92
N LEU A 214 26.85 -4.20 16.47
CA LEU A 214 27.16 -5.23 17.47
C LEU A 214 26.43 -4.92 18.78
N VAL A 215 25.51 -5.80 19.18
CA VAL A 215 24.70 -5.62 20.41
C VAL A 215 25.06 -6.57 21.55
N ALA A 216 25.68 -7.72 21.25
CA ALA A 216 26.09 -8.67 22.29
C ALA A 216 27.26 -9.54 21.82
N THR A 217 28.09 -9.95 22.79
CA THR A 217 29.18 -10.91 22.62
C THR A 217 29.17 -11.91 23.79
N GLN A 218 29.39 -13.21 23.48
CA GLN A 218 29.43 -14.28 24.49
C GLN A 218 30.53 -15.28 24.16
N SER A 219 31.28 -15.72 25.14
CA SER A 219 32.27 -16.77 25.00
C SER A 219 31.62 -18.13 24.80
N VAL A 220 32.20 -18.95 23.92
CA VAL A 220 31.73 -20.32 23.61
C VAL A 220 32.80 -21.31 24.06
N PRO A 221 32.53 -22.19 25.04
CA PRO A 221 33.55 -23.13 25.53
C PRO A 221 33.92 -24.24 24.54
N ALA A 222 33.01 -24.62 23.66
CA ALA A 222 33.21 -25.61 22.61
C ALA A 222 32.10 -25.47 21.54
N ALA A 223 32.46 -25.70 20.28
CA ALA A 223 31.51 -25.85 19.19
C ALA A 223 31.70 -27.24 18.54
N TRP A 224 30.66 -27.75 17.90
CA TRP A 224 30.64 -29.05 17.22
C TRP A 224 30.08 -28.90 15.82
N SER A 225 30.36 -29.89 14.95
CA SER A 225 29.91 -29.84 13.54
C SER A 225 28.52 -30.44 13.41
N ALA A 226 27.53 -29.59 13.18
CA ALA A 226 26.19 -30.03 12.79
C ALA A 226 26.21 -30.54 11.33
N THR A 227 25.68 -31.72 11.12
CA THR A 227 25.75 -32.42 9.82
C THR A 227 24.42 -32.51 9.07
N GLY A 228 23.35 -31.99 9.67
CA GLY A 228 22.01 -31.99 9.06
C GLY A 228 21.78 -30.75 8.21
N PRO A 229 20.54 -30.61 7.68
CA PRO A 229 20.16 -29.51 6.81
C PRO A 229 20.18 -28.17 7.51
N VAL A 230 20.40 -27.11 6.74
CA VAL A 230 20.03 -25.75 7.12
C VAL A 230 18.53 -25.66 7.18
N ALA A 231 17.99 -24.91 8.15
CA ALA A 231 16.57 -24.61 8.26
C ALA A 231 16.34 -23.09 8.37
N ILE A 232 15.40 -22.59 7.56
CA ILE A 232 14.90 -21.22 7.60
C ILE A 232 13.45 -21.29 8.10
N GLY A 233 13.14 -20.55 9.16
CA GLY A 233 11.81 -20.51 9.77
C GLY A 233 11.60 -21.50 10.92
N ARG A 234 12.63 -22.21 11.40
CA ARG A 234 12.56 -23.06 12.60
C ARG A 234 13.93 -23.43 13.19
N GLY A 235 13.93 -23.91 14.40
CA GLY A 235 15.03 -24.64 15.03
C GLY A 235 14.74 -26.16 15.15
N LYS A 236 15.63 -26.86 15.87
CA LYS A 236 15.45 -28.26 16.26
C LYS A 236 15.93 -28.47 17.68
N PHE A 237 15.06 -29.05 18.51
CA PHE A 237 15.38 -29.48 19.87
C PHE A 237 14.67 -30.80 20.17
N GLY A 238 15.36 -31.92 19.92
CA GLY A 238 14.78 -33.25 19.83
C GLY A 238 13.99 -33.47 18.52
N GLN A 239 13.04 -32.61 18.26
CA GLN A 239 12.21 -32.56 17.05
C GLN A 239 12.26 -31.16 16.46
N PRO A 240 11.79 -30.91 15.22
CA PRO A 240 11.53 -29.56 14.71
C PRO A 240 10.71 -28.74 15.71
N SER A 241 11.19 -27.55 16.07
CA SER A 241 10.62 -26.69 17.10
C SER A 241 10.90 -25.23 16.82
N ASP A 242 10.40 -24.33 17.66
CA ASP A 242 10.71 -22.90 17.64
C ASP A 242 10.42 -22.29 16.26
N PHE A 243 9.25 -22.61 15.72
CA PHE A 243 8.81 -22.12 14.40
C PHE A 243 8.67 -20.60 14.40
N TRP A 244 9.07 -19.95 13.31
CA TRP A 244 9.08 -18.50 13.17
C TRP A 244 7.68 -17.97 12.78
N PRO A 245 7.03 -17.13 13.60
CA PRO A 245 5.76 -16.50 13.26
C PRO A 245 6.01 -15.14 12.61
N GLY A 246 6.11 -15.08 11.28
CA GLY A 246 6.38 -13.84 10.58
C GLY A 246 7.20 -14.00 9.32
N LYS A 247 7.86 -12.93 8.87
CA LYS A 247 8.53 -12.89 7.58
C LYS A 247 10.04 -13.03 7.72
N ILE A 248 10.67 -13.70 6.73
CA ILE A 248 12.13 -13.82 6.59
C ILE A 248 12.50 -13.50 5.14
N ALA A 249 13.53 -12.69 4.96
CA ALA A 249 14.08 -12.28 3.66
C ALA A 249 15.61 -12.28 3.68
N ASP A 250 16.23 -12.35 2.51
CA ASP A 250 17.68 -12.19 2.31
C ASP A 250 18.52 -13.03 3.28
N ALA A 251 18.18 -14.32 3.44
CA ALA A 251 18.91 -15.22 4.31
C ALA A 251 20.28 -15.59 3.69
N ARG A 252 21.37 -15.37 4.45
CA ARG A 252 22.75 -15.60 4.00
C ARG A 252 23.53 -16.41 5.03
N LEU A 253 24.36 -17.31 4.52
CA LEU A 253 25.24 -18.14 5.34
C LEU A 253 26.66 -18.08 4.78
N TYR A 254 27.63 -17.73 5.63
CA TYR A 254 29.05 -17.59 5.26
C TYR A 254 29.89 -18.62 6.00
N SER A 255 30.87 -19.20 5.33
CA SER A 255 31.88 -20.09 5.89
C SER A 255 33.06 -19.34 6.53
N ARG A 256 32.83 -18.10 6.99
CA ARG A 256 33.79 -17.26 7.73
C ARG A 256 33.10 -16.39 8.78
N ALA A 257 33.84 -15.92 9.76
CA ALA A 257 33.40 -14.84 10.62
C ALA A 257 33.41 -13.52 9.83
N LEU A 258 32.28 -12.86 9.69
CA LEU A 258 32.18 -11.52 9.14
C LEU A 258 32.72 -10.50 10.16
N THR A 259 33.39 -9.46 9.65
CA THR A 259 33.82 -8.32 10.45
C THR A 259 32.64 -7.38 10.75
N ASP A 260 32.79 -6.49 11.75
CA ASP A 260 31.78 -5.46 12.05
C ASP A 260 31.46 -4.59 10.80
N GLN A 261 32.47 -4.35 9.95
CA GLN A 261 32.27 -3.61 8.70
C GLN A 261 31.52 -4.42 7.64
N ASP A 262 31.79 -5.74 7.52
CA ASP A 262 31.06 -6.61 6.59
C ASP A 262 29.55 -6.64 6.97
N VAL A 263 29.23 -6.80 8.28
CA VAL A 263 27.85 -6.83 8.74
C VAL A 263 27.14 -5.48 8.53
N ARG A 264 27.85 -4.36 8.76
CA ARG A 264 27.30 -3.03 8.41
C ARG A 264 27.05 -2.90 6.91
N THR A 265 27.93 -3.41 6.07
CA THR A 265 27.77 -3.40 4.61
C THR A 265 26.54 -4.21 4.18
N LEU A 266 26.32 -5.40 4.77
CA LEU A 266 25.09 -6.20 4.51
C LEU A 266 23.83 -5.45 4.90
N TYR A 267 23.82 -4.83 6.06
CA TYR A 267 22.68 -4.02 6.51
C TYR A 267 22.42 -2.82 5.60
N GLN A 268 23.49 -2.10 5.20
CA GLN A 268 23.42 -0.91 4.34
C GLN A 268 23.15 -1.24 2.86
N ALA A 269 23.38 -2.48 2.43
CA ALA A 269 23.02 -2.94 1.09
C ALA A 269 21.50 -3.04 0.90
N ALA A 270 20.76 -3.17 2.00
CA ALA A 270 19.31 -3.03 1.97
C ALA A 270 18.93 -1.55 1.84
N PRO A 271 17.96 -1.20 1.00
CA PRO A 271 17.39 0.14 1.02
C PRO A 271 16.90 0.47 2.44
N ALA A 272 17.15 1.70 2.88
CA ALA A 272 16.61 2.19 4.16
C ALA A 272 15.07 2.18 4.16
N ASP A 273 14.47 2.14 2.97
CA ASP A 273 13.04 2.25 2.70
C ASP A 273 12.42 0.90 2.31
N SER A 274 11.10 0.87 2.31
CA SER A 274 10.24 -0.18 1.77
C SER A 274 10.68 -0.66 0.38
N PRO A 275 10.32 -1.88 -0.09
CA PRO A 275 10.58 -2.30 -1.46
C PRO A 275 10.03 -1.33 -2.52
N ILE A 276 9.07 -0.48 -2.15
CA ILE A 276 8.59 0.62 -2.99
C ILE A 276 8.94 1.97 -2.36
N ARG A 277 9.51 2.88 -3.15
CA ARG A 277 9.69 4.30 -2.83
C ARG A 277 8.50 5.07 -3.42
N PRO A 278 7.41 5.31 -2.65
CA PRO A 278 6.24 5.96 -3.24
C PRO A 278 6.56 7.40 -3.65
N PRO A 279 5.93 7.92 -4.71
CA PRO A 279 6.08 9.33 -5.11
C PRO A 279 5.72 10.29 -3.97
N ALA A 280 4.64 10.01 -3.24
CA ALA A 280 4.37 10.56 -1.92
C ALA A 280 3.88 9.44 -0.99
N VAL A 281 4.24 9.51 0.29
CA VAL A 281 3.84 8.52 1.30
C VAL A 281 2.45 8.89 1.82
N PRO A 282 1.45 7.98 1.70
CA PRO A 282 0.14 8.23 2.31
C PRO A 282 0.25 8.18 3.84
N LEU A 283 -0.11 9.25 4.53
CA LEU A 283 -0.11 9.32 5.99
C LEU A 283 -1.49 9.04 6.56
N ILE A 284 -2.37 10.04 6.58
CA ILE A 284 -3.77 9.87 6.99
C ILE A 284 -4.64 10.12 5.76
N VAL A 285 -5.05 9.03 5.11
CA VAL A 285 -5.88 9.03 3.91
C VAL A 285 -7.15 8.23 4.23
N ARG A 286 -8.22 8.93 4.60
CA ARG A 286 -9.42 8.31 5.20
C ARG A 286 -10.74 8.70 4.51
N GLY A 287 -10.71 9.71 3.68
CA GLY A 287 -11.87 10.23 2.96
C GLY A 287 -11.53 11.55 2.28
N PRO A 288 -12.46 12.15 1.52
CA PRO A 288 -12.19 13.33 0.70
C PRO A 288 -11.55 14.51 1.45
N TYR A 289 -11.79 14.62 2.76
CA TYR A 289 -11.35 15.76 3.59
C TYR A 289 -10.33 15.41 4.67
N ILE A 290 -9.93 14.15 4.77
CA ILE A 290 -8.75 13.71 5.52
C ILE A 290 -7.89 12.89 4.55
N ASN A 291 -6.99 13.58 3.87
CA ASN A 291 -6.25 13.05 2.74
C ASN A 291 -4.85 13.69 2.71
N THR A 292 -4.00 13.28 3.68
CA THR A 292 -2.70 13.90 3.98
C THR A 292 -1.56 12.96 3.60
N TRP A 293 -0.54 13.53 2.97
CA TRP A 293 0.58 12.84 2.35
C TRP A 293 1.92 13.47 2.74
N GLN A 294 2.98 12.69 2.69
CA GLN A 294 4.37 13.15 2.80
C GLN A 294 5.00 13.19 1.41
N ALA A 295 5.17 14.38 0.86
CA ALA A 295 5.78 14.60 -0.46
C ALA A 295 7.31 14.68 -0.34
N GLY A 296 7.98 13.56 -0.08
CA GLY A 296 9.43 13.52 0.12
C GLY A 296 9.89 12.17 0.63
N ASP A 297 11.20 11.93 0.60
CA ASP A 297 11.79 10.65 1.01
C ASP A 297 11.95 10.55 2.53
N ASN A 298 12.06 11.69 3.24
CA ASN A 298 12.32 11.75 4.67
C ASN A 298 11.19 12.44 5.45
N GLY A 299 10.83 11.88 6.61
CA GLY A 299 9.89 12.48 7.55
C GLY A 299 10.35 13.83 8.10
N PRO A 300 11.58 13.96 8.64
CA PRO A 300 12.12 15.26 9.06
C PRO A 300 12.51 16.14 7.87
N GLY A 301 12.21 17.44 7.96
CA GLY A 301 12.59 18.44 6.96
C GLY A 301 11.54 18.74 5.89
N THR A 302 10.40 18.01 5.88
CA THR A 302 9.31 18.23 4.93
C THR A 302 7.97 18.26 5.67
N TRP A 303 7.10 19.22 5.33
CA TRP A 303 5.76 19.26 5.89
C TRP A 303 4.85 18.23 5.22
N PRO A 304 4.03 17.51 5.99
CA PRO A 304 2.87 16.84 5.43
C PRO A 304 1.94 17.82 4.73
N ALA A 305 1.33 17.37 3.64
CA ALA A 305 0.42 18.18 2.86
C ALA A 305 -0.87 17.40 2.52
N PHE A 306 -1.94 18.14 2.34
CA PHE A 306 -3.16 17.64 1.73
C PHE A 306 -2.87 17.23 0.27
N TRP A 307 -3.70 16.40 -0.32
CA TRP A 307 -3.46 15.85 -1.66
C TRP A 307 -3.14 16.92 -2.74
N ASN A 308 -3.61 18.16 -2.57
CA ASN A 308 -3.37 19.25 -3.51
C ASN A 308 -2.09 20.08 -3.22
N GLY A 309 -1.30 19.67 -2.22
CA GLY A 309 -0.05 20.32 -1.83
C GLY A 309 -0.17 21.39 -0.75
N HIS A 310 -1.38 21.75 -0.30
CA HIS A 310 -1.55 22.67 0.83
C HIS A 310 -1.09 21.98 2.13
N VAL A 311 -0.27 22.69 2.92
CA VAL A 311 0.29 22.13 4.15
C VAL A 311 -0.80 21.72 5.13
N THR A 312 -0.67 20.53 5.70
CA THR A 312 -1.41 20.05 6.86
C THR A 312 -0.38 19.64 7.91
N ALA A 313 0.20 20.64 8.57
CA ALA A 313 1.37 20.45 9.41
C ALA A 313 1.10 19.42 10.52
N PHE A 314 2.04 18.49 10.65
CA PHE A 314 2.22 17.59 11.78
C PHE A 314 3.69 17.61 12.18
N THR A 315 3.95 17.78 13.46
CA THR A 315 5.30 17.87 14.03
C THR A 315 5.56 16.73 14.99
N GLY A 316 6.73 16.10 14.86
CA GLY A 316 7.27 15.15 15.82
C GLY A 316 8.64 15.62 16.32
N ILE A 317 8.80 15.83 17.64
CA ILE A 317 10.08 16.21 18.28
C ILE A 317 10.37 15.24 19.42
N ALA A 318 11.59 14.68 19.45
CA ALA A 318 12.12 13.95 20.60
C ALA A 318 13.10 14.84 21.35
N ARG A 319 12.91 15.00 22.68
CA ARG A 319 13.88 15.64 23.57
C ARG A 319 14.52 14.56 24.42
N ILE A 320 15.82 14.35 24.21
CA ILE A 320 16.61 13.26 24.81
C ILE A 320 17.69 13.91 25.68
N ASP A 321 17.66 13.66 26.98
CA ASP A 321 18.59 14.20 27.99
C ASP A 321 18.82 15.70 27.86
N GLY A 322 17.78 16.46 27.49
CA GLY A 322 17.83 17.90 27.31
C GLY A 322 18.08 18.39 25.88
N THR A 323 18.50 17.53 24.96
CA THR A 323 18.73 17.89 23.55
C THR A 323 17.51 17.52 22.70
N ALA A 324 17.03 18.46 21.88
CA ALA A 324 15.86 18.27 21.03
C ALA A 324 16.25 17.88 19.59
N TYR A 325 15.49 16.92 19.03
CA TYR A 325 15.64 16.39 17.67
C TYR A 325 14.28 16.39 16.96
N THR A 326 14.21 16.89 15.74
CA THR A 326 13.03 16.68 14.88
C THR A 326 13.07 15.27 14.31
N PHE A 327 11.99 14.50 14.45
CA PHE A 327 11.86 13.22 13.73
C PHE A 327 10.75 13.27 12.66
N PHE A 328 9.84 14.26 12.70
CA PHE A 328 8.83 14.42 11.64
C PHE A 328 8.43 15.89 11.46
N GLY A 329 8.11 16.28 10.20
CA GLY A 329 7.76 17.65 9.84
C GLY A 329 8.98 18.57 9.68
N ALA A 330 8.71 19.86 9.43
CA ALA A 330 9.74 20.89 9.18
C ALA A 330 9.64 22.08 10.15
N PRO A 331 9.52 21.88 11.48
CA PRO A 331 9.41 22.98 12.43
C PRO A 331 10.69 23.83 12.48
N SER A 332 10.55 25.17 12.48
CA SER A 332 11.64 26.11 12.61
C SER A 332 11.50 26.87 13.93
N VAL A 333 12.23 26.44 14.97
CA VAL A 333 12.19 27.04 16.31
C VAL A 333 13.59 27.11 16.88
N SER A 334 13.90 28.20 17.60
CA SER A 334 15.19 28.37 18.27
C SER A 334 15.46 27.21 19.27
N GLY A 335 16.65 26.60 19.18
CA GLY A 335 17.05 25.47 19.98
C GLY A 335 16.75 24.08 19.37
N LEU A 336 16.11 24.03 18.20
CA LEU A 336 15.82 22.82 17.46
C LEU A 336 16.73 22.73 16.21
N ASN A 337 17.96 22.27 16.43
CA ASN A 337 18.98 22.24 15.36
C ASN A 337 19.32 20.82 14.89
N ASN A 338 18.82 19.79 15.58
CA ASN A 338 19.13 18.40 15.27
C ASN A 338 17.92 17.71 14.66
N GLN A 339 18.20 16.70 13.82
CA GLN A 339 17.19 15.80 13.26
C GLN A 339 17.57 14.37 13.62
N MET A 340 16.59 13.50 13.85
CA MET A 340 16.82 12.06 13.88
C MET A 340 16.97 11.55 12.46
N GLN A 341 17.81 10.53 12.28
CA GLN A 341 17.95 9.85 11.00
C GLN A 341 16.77 8.89 10.81
N GLN A 342 16.08 9.00 9.68
CA GLN A 342 15.13 7.97 9.25
C GLN A 342 15.92 6.76 8.77
N ILE A 343 15.69 5.61 9.37
CA ILE A 343 16.38 4.36 9.02
C ILE A 343 15.48 3.35 8.33
N GLN A 344 14.16 3.54 8.40
CA GLN A 344 13.20 2.67 7.75
C GLN A 344 11.91 3.42 7.41
N LEU A 345 11.35 3.07 6.26
CA LEU A 345 9.97 3.35 5.86
C LEU A 345 9.37 2.08 5.27
N GLU A 346 8.20 1.68 5.72
CA GLU A 346 7.40 0.61 5.14
C GLU A 346 6.00 1.14 4.85
N VAL A 347 5.49 0.89 3.64
CA VAL A 347 4.14 1.25 3.23
C VAL A 347 3.34 -0.02 2.97
N THR A 348 2.29 -0.21 3.77
CA THR A 348 1.30 -1.30 3.59
C THR A 348 -0.04 -0.72 3.11
N PRO A 349 -1.01 -1.54 2.71
CA PRO A 349 -2.31 -1.03 2.28
C PRO A 349 -2.99 -0.07 3.26
N THR A 350 -2.82 -0.27 4.58
CA THR A 350 -3.48 0.54 5.61
C THR A 350 -2.53 1.39 6.46
N GLN A 351 -1.20 1.17 6.38
CA GLN A 351 -0.23 1.79 7.28
C GLN A 351 0.99 2.33 6.55
N SER A 352 1.61 3.40 7.12
CA SER A 352 2.96 3.85 6.78
C SER A 352 3.79 3.91 8.05
N ARG A 353 4.82 3.06 8.13
CA ARG A 353 5.63 2.80 9.32
C ARG A 353 7.03 3.36 9.15
N TYR A 354 7.41 4.27 10.03
CA TYR A 354 8.73 4.89 10.05
C TYR A 354 9.52 4.45 11.27
N VAL A 355 10.83 4.38 11.13
CA VAL A 355 11.77 4.20 12.22
C VAL A 355 12.84 5.28 12.16
N PHE A 356 13.04 5.99 13.26
CA PHE A 356 14.01 7.07 13.39
C PHE A 356 15.01 6.79 14.51
N GLN A 357 16.28 7.18 14.33
CA GLN A 357 17.31 7.04 15.35
C GLN A 357 18.08 8.36 15.57
N GLY A 358 18.40 8.64 16.83
CA GLY A 358 19.20 9.80 17.22
C GLY A 358 19.35 9.89 18.74
N GLY A 359 20.48 10.40 19.23
CA GLY A 359 20.74 10.63 20.64
C GLY A 359 20.67 9.38 21.55
N GLY A 360 21.00 8.20 21.03
CA GLY A 360 20.91 6.93 21.78
C GLY A 360 19.49 6.34 21.87
N VAL A 361 18.54 6.87 21.06
CA VAL A 361 17.11 6.50 21.12
C VAL A 361 16.59 6.17 19.72
N THR A 362 15.71 5.18 19.64
CA THR A 362 14.89 4.86 18.47
C THR A 362 13.45 5.32 18.70
N VAL A 363 12.85 5.96 17.70
CA VAL A 363 11.42 6.31 17.65
C VAL A 363 10.75 5.55 16.52
N TYR A 364 9.70 4.81 16.84
CA TYR A 364 8.80 4.14 15.91
C TYR A 364 7.56 4.99 15.72
N LEU A 365 7.17 5.24 14.47
CA LEU A 365 6.01 6.08 14.15
C LEU A 365 5.19 5.42 13.05
N THR A 366 3.94 5.08 13.34
CA THR A 366 3.01 4.49 12.39
C THR A 366 1.84 5.43 12.12
N PHE A 367 1.66 5.83 10.87
CA PHE A 367 0.42 6.44 10.39
C PHE A 367 -0.53 5.34 9.95
N PHE A 368 -1.73 5.32 10.50
CA PHE A 368 -2.70 4.26 10.32
C PHE A 368 -4.04 4.81 9.84
N SER A 369 -4.50 4.37 8.69
CA SER A 369 -5.80 4.69 8.10
C SER A 369 -6.60 3.40 7.95
N PRO A 370 -7.50 3.04 8.89
CA PRO A 370 -8.23 1.79 8.85
C PRO A 370 -9.13 1.69 7.62
N VAL A 371 -9.11 0.52 6.96
CA VAL A 371 -10.03 0.15 5.88
C VAL A 371 -10.77 -1.12 6.29
N ASP A 372 -11.83 -0.96 7.07
CA ASP A 372 -12.71 -2.07 7.48
C ASP A 372 -13.82 -2.27 6.43
N ALA A 373 -13.46 -2.66 5.19
CA ALA A 373 -14.37 -2.69 4.04
C ALA A 373 -15.61 -3.58 4.24
N THR A 374 -15.51 -4.63 5.07
CA THR A 374 -16.61 -5.55 5.39
C THR A 374 -17.46 -5.11 6.60
N ASP A 375 -17.04 -4.06 7.30
CA ASP A 375 -17.76 -3.45 8.43
C ASP A 375 -18.04 -1.97 8.15
N ILE A 376 -19.18 -1.68 7.52
CA ILE A 376 -19.55 -0.31 7.14
C ILE A 376 -19.76 0.62 8.34
N GLN A 377 -20.04 0.10 9.54
CA GLN A 377 -20.08 0.90 10.76
C GLN A 377 -18.68 1.47 11.05
N ARG A 378 -17.64 0.62 11.10
CA ARG A 378 -16.24 1.05 11.28
C ARG A 378 -15.74 1.86 10.10
N LEU A 379 -16.07 1.44 8.89
CA LEU A 379 -15.69 2.17 7.67
C LEU A 379 -16.28 3.59 7.64
N SER A 380 -17.39 3.87 8.32
CA SER A 380 -17.99 5.20 8.37
C SER A 380 -17.30 6.18 9.34
N MET A 381 -16.42 5.71 10.24
CA MET A 381 -15.74 6.57 11.22
C MET A 381 -14.66 7.43 10.53
N PRO A 382 -14.72 8.78 10.63
CA PRO A 382 -13.79 9.67 9.94
C PRO A 382 -12.49 9.91 10.74
N PHE A 383 -11.86 8.84 11.25
CA PHE A 383 -10.63 8.89 12.04
C PHE A 383 -9.47 8.15 11.37
N GLY A 384 -8.30 8.76 11.41
CA GLY A 384 -7.02 8.10 11.26
C GLY A 384 -6.20 8.22 12.54
N TYR A 385 -5.11 7.49 12.62
CA TYR A 385 -4.33 7.37 13.85
C TYR A 385 -2.84 7.50 13.61
N ILE A 386 -2.14 8.03 14.61
CA ILE A 386 -0.69 8.01 14.67
C ILE A 386 -0.32 7.25 15.93
N ILE A 387 0.52 6.22 15.79
CA ILE A 387 0.96 5.37 16.89
C ILE A 387 2.47 5.55 17.02
N ALA A 388 2.92 5.93 18.22
CA ALA A 388 4.35 6.14 18.49
C ALA A 388 4.83 5.32 19.68
N GLN A 389 6.07 4.81 19.57
CA GLN A 389 6.81 4.16 20.65
C GLN A 389 8.26 4.62 20.61
N THR A 390 8.96 4.50 21.72
CA THR A 390 10.39 4.84 21.82
C THR A 390 11.12 3.85 22.71
N GLU A 391 12.38 3.60 22.40
CA GLU A 391 13.29 2.75 23.20
C GLU A 391 14.71 3.30 23.13
N THR A 392 15.58 2.86 24.04
CA THR A 392 17.01 3.18 23.94
C THR A 392 17.74 2.14 23.08
N ASN A 393 18.72 2.58 22.29
CA ASN A 393 19.43 1.72 21.33
C ASN A 393 20.96 1.66 21.55
N ASP A 394 21.46 2.28 22.61
CA ASP A 394 22.89 2.33 22.94
C ASP A 394 23.24 1.62 24.27
N GLY A 395 22.25 1.01 24.92
CA GLY A 395 22.40 0.30 26.20
C GLY A 395 22.41 1.23 27.43
N ASN A 396 22.30 2.54 27.25
CA ASN A 396 22.22 3.51 28.35
C ASN A 396 20.76 3.82 28.73
N THR A 397 20.62 4.44 29.90
CA THR A 397 19.34 4.98 30.37
C THR A 397 19.19 6.42 29.89
N HIS A 398 18.05 6.76 29.29
CA HIS A 398 17.75 8.11 28.82
C HIS A 398 16.45 8.66 29.40
N ASN A 399 16.40 9.99 29.56
CA ASN A 399 15.15 10.71 29.80
C ASN A 399 14.64 11.24 28.45
N VAL A 400 13.51 10.72 28.00
CA VAL A 400 12.94 11.02 26.69
C VAL A 400 11.61 11.75 26.85
N SER A 401 11.39 12.79 26.06
CA SER A 401 10.07 13.40 25.90
C SER A 401 9.71 13.41 24.41
N LEU A 402 8.54 12.88 24.08
CA LEU A 402 8.00 12.90 22.73
C LEU A 402 6.89 13.97 22.63
N TYR A 403 7.08 14.91 21.73
CA TYR A 403 6.16 15.99 21.45
C TYR A 403 5.51 15.81 20.08
N PHE A 404 4.21 16.05 20.00
CA PHE A 404 3.42 16.01 18.78
C PHE A 404 2.50 17.21 18.70
N ASP A 405 2.43 17.88 17.55
CA ASP A 405 1.40 18.89 17.27
C ASP A 405 0.82 18.74 15.86
N ILE A 406 -0.39 19.25 15.72
CA ILE A 406 -1.00 19.63 14.44
C ILE A 406 -1.27 21.13 14.44
N SER A 407 -1.27 21.74 13.23
CA SER A 407 -1.59 23.18 13.07
C SER A 407 -3.08 23.42 12.77
N GLY A 408 -3.47 24.69 12.75
CA GLY A 408 -4.80 25.13 12.33
C GLY A 408 -5.16 24.81 10.87
N GLU A 409 -4.18 24.55 10.01
CA GLU A 409 -4.33 24.22 8.60
C GLU A 409 -5.22 22.99 8.34
N TRP A 410 -5.30 22.08 9.30
CA TRP A 410 -6.20 20.92 9.20
C TRP A 410 -7.69 21.29 9.16
N ALA A 411 -8.06 22.50 9.55
CA ALA A 411 -9.46 22.92 9.62
C ALA A 411 -9.99 23.59 8.35
N ASN A 412 -9.12 24.13 7.51
CA ASN A 412 -9.54 24.79 6.26
C ASN A 412 -8.34 25.05 5.33
N GLY A 413 -8.56 25.01 4.03
CA GLY A 413 -7.55 25.27 2.99
C GLY A 413 -7.23 26.76 2.75
N ASN A 414 -7.86 27.68 3.49
CA ASN A 414 -7.57 29.11 3.44
C ASN A 414 -6.94 29.58 4.75
N ASP A 415 -5.65 29.85 4.75
CA ASP A 415 -4.88 30.25 5.93
C ASP A 415 -5.35 31.57 6.57
N SER A 416 -6.13 32.37 5.83
CA SER A 416 -6.75 33.59 6.37
C SER A 416 -8.06 33.31 7.12
N THR A 417 -8.55 32.05 7.11
CA THR A 417 -9.77 31.67 7.82
C THR A 417 -9.59 31.87 9.32
N LEU A 418 -10.55 32.54 9.94
CA LEU A 418 -10.63 32.64 11.40
C LEU A 418 -11.09 31.28 11.97
N ILE A 419 -10.27 30.74 12.86
CA ILE A 419 -10.60 29.50 13.58
C ILE A 419 -10.75 29.76 15.08
N LYS A 420 -11.57 28.94 15.72
CA LYS A 420 -11.71 28.85 17.19
C LYS A 420 -11.42 27.44 17.64
N TRP A 421 -10.97 27.28 18.85
CA TRP A 421 -10.57 26.00 19.41
C TRP A 421 -10.89 25.91 20.91
N GLY A 422 -10.78 24.71 21.45
CA GLY A 422 -10.87 24.48 22.88
C GLY A 422 -10.55 23.03 23.26
N PRO A 423 -10.11 22.84 24.52
CA PRO A 423 -9.92 21.52 25.07
C PRO A 423 -11.28 20.90 25.42
N LYS A 424 -11.34 19.58 25.26
CA LYS A 424 -12.43 18.74 25.77
C LYS A 424 -11.86 17.48 26.41
N GLN A 425 -12.66 16.87 27.28
CA GLN A 425 -12.37 15.54 27.81
C GLN A 425 -13.48 14.59 27.38
N VAL A 426 -13.10 13.38 26.97
CA VAL A 426 -14.00 12.31 26.58
C VAL A 426 -13.64 11.05 27.36
N THR A 427 -14.60 10.49 28.07
CA THR A 427 -14.41 9.22 28.80
C THR A 427 -14.39 8.07 27.79
N HIS A 428 -13.46 7.14 27.98
CA HIS A 428 -13.35 5.89 27.23
C HIS A 428 -13.02 4.73 28.17
N ALA A 429 -12.95 3.49 27.66
CA ALA A 429 -12.71 2.31 28.50
C ALA A 429 -11.36 2.36 29.27
N GLY A 430 -10.32 2.90 28.65
CA GLY A 430 -8.98 3.04 29.24
C GLY A 430 -8.77 4.30 30.10
N GLY A 431 -9.80 5.15 30.31
CA GLY A 431 -9.65 6.38 31.09
C GLY A 431 -10.27 7.62 30.46
N THR A 432 -9.48 8.67 30.30
CA THR A 432 -9.94 9.97 29.77
C THR A 432 -9.07 10.43 28.60
N LEU A 433 -9.69 10.64 27.47
CA LEU A 433 -9.04 11.31 26.32
C LEU A 433 -8.99 12.82 26.55
N GLN A 434 -7.81 13.38 26.38
CA GLN A 434 -7.63 14.82 26.17
C GLN A 434 -7.82 15.12 24.69
N VAL A 435 -8.68 16.08 24.38
CA VAL A 435 -9.08 16.39 22.99
C VAL A 435 -8.88 17.87 22.71
N HIS A 436 -8.24 18.22 21.62
CA HIS A 436 -8.34 19.54 21.00
C HIS A 436 -9.43 19.52 19.92
N THR A 437 -10.32 20.50 19.93
CA THR A 437 -11.31 20.72 18.89
C THR A 437 -10.99 22.01 18.15
N ILE A 438 -10.99 22.00 16.81
CA ILE A 438 -10.65 23.14 15.96
C ILE A 438 -11.78 23.31 14.94
N THR A 439 -12.31 24.51 14.81
CA THR A 439 -13.50 24.78 13.99
C THR A 439 -13.38 26.15 13.31
N PRO A 440 -13.77 26.34 12.04
CA PRO A 440 -13.97 27.66 11.46
C PRO A 440 -14.89 28.53 12.35
N ALA A 441 -14.50 29.78 12.60
CA ALA A 441 -15.31 30.66 13.46
C ALA A 441 -16.71 30.95 12.87
N SER A 442 -16.78 30.97 11.53
CA SER A 442 -18.02 31.16 10.76
C SER A 442 -18.14 30.07 9.70
N PRO A 443 -18.60 28.86 10.09
CA PRO A 443 -18.67 27.73 9.18
C PRO A 443 -19.66 27.98 8.04
N GLN A 444 -19.23 27.65 6.81
CA GLN A 444 -20.08 27.65 5.62
C GLN A 444 -20.45 26.21 5.29
N VAL A 445 -21.66 25.82 5.68
CA VAL A 445 -22.11 24.42 5.58
C VAL A 445 -22.23 23.97 4.12
N LEU A 446 -21.69 22.77 3.81
CA LEU A 446 -21.69 22.15 2.48
C LEU A 446 -20.96 23.00 1.43
N THR A 447 -19.93 23.75 1.83
CA THR A 447 -19.06 24.48 0.91
C THR A 447 -17.60 24.09 1.08
N GLU A 448 -16.82 24.22 0.03
CA GLU A 448 -15.39 24.00 0.01
C GLU A 448 -14.62 25.29 -0.27
N PHE A 449 -13.38 25.31 0.17
CA PHE A 449 -12.35 26.21 -0.31
C PHE A 449 -11.07 25.42 -0.60
N SER A 450 -10.58 25.47 -1.82
CA SER A 450 -9.42 24.68 -2.26
C SER A 450 -9.55 23.19 -1.85
N ASP A 451 -10.68 22.59 -2.14
CA ASP A 451 -11.03 21.20 -1.81
C ASP A 451 -11.15 20.85 -0.32
N TYR A 452 -10.94 21.83 0.58
CA TYR A 452 -11.20 21.66 2.01
C TYR A 452 -12.62 22.03 2.38
N PRO A 453 -13.21 21.38 3.39
CA PRO A 453 -14.52 21.77 3.89
C PRO A 453 -14.44 23.11 4.64
N SER A 454 -15.40 23.98 4.41
CA SER A 454 -15.54 25.24 5.15
C SER A 454 -16.44 25.11 6.40
N TRP A 455 -16.74 23.88 6.82
CA TRP A 455 -17.52 23.55 8.01
C TRP A 455 -17.01 22.27 8.67
N GLY A 456 -17.44 22.04 9.90
CA GLY A 456 -17.06 20.86 10.67
C GLY A 456 -16.06 21.18 11.77
N THR A 457 -15.60 20.14 12.43
CA THR A 457 -14.68 20.22 13.55
C THR A 457 -13.58 19.18 13.39
N VAL A 458 -12.34 19.63 13.36
CA VAL A 458 -11.17 18.77 13.53
C VAL A 458 -11.09 18.34 14.98
N VAL A 459 -10.93 17.04 15.20
CA VAL A 459 -10.75 16.41 16.50
C VAL A 459 -9.35 15.81 16.54
N TRP A 460 -8.54 16.27 17.50
CA TRP A 460 -7.21 15.75 17.78
C TRP A 460 -7.15 15.26 19.21
N ALA A 461 -6.94 13.96 19.44
CA ALA A 461 -7.18 13.32 20.72
C ALA A 461 -6.13 12.28 21.10
N THR A 462 -5.88 12.14 22.41
CA THR A 462 -5.03 11.08 22.98
C THR A 462 -5.45 10.76 24.40
N ASN A 463 -5.06 9.59 24.90
CA ASN A 463 -5.26 9.21 26.29
C ASN A 463 -4.26 9.90 27.23
N SER A 464 -4.76 10.35 28.38
CA SER A 464 -3.92 10.87 29.45
C SER A 464 -3.21 9.71 30.15
N GLN A 465 -1.89 9.81 30.29
CA GLN A 465 -1.06 8.84 31.00
C GLN A 465 -0.02 9.55 31.87
N THR A 466 0.74 8.81 32.66
CA THR A 466 1.84 9.38 33.47
C THR A 466 2.83 10.13 32.59
N GLY A 467 3.21 11.35 32.94
CA GLY A 467 4.11 12.21 32.17
C GLY A 467 3.46 12.94 31.00
N PHE A 468 2.13 12.80 30.83
CA PHE A 468 1.37 13.47 29.76
C PHE A 468 1.13 14.96 30.11
N THR A 469 1.32 15.83 29.12
CA THR A 469 0.93 17.24 29.17
C THR A 469 0.43 17.72 27.79
N TRP A 470 -0.32 18.83 27.75
CA TRP A 470 -0.91 19.36 26.52
C TRP A 470 -0.91 20.90 26.52
N GLN A 471 -0.98 21.51 25.33
CA GLN A 471 -1.08 22.95 25.18
C GLN A 471 -1.62 23.33 23.79
N SER A 472 -2.30 24.47 23.68
CA SER A 472 -2.54 25.11 22.38
C SER A 472 -2.04 26.56 22.41
N GLY A 473 -1.58 27.06 21.25
CA GLY A 473 -1.07 28.42 21.14
C GLY A 473 -0.23 28.65 19.87
N ALA A 474 0.46 29.80 19.82
CA ALA A 474 1.40 30.08 18.74
C ALA A 474 2.49 29.00 18.66
N ASP A 475 2.78 28.53 17.45
CA ASP A 475 3.72 27.43 17.17
C ASP A 475 5.10 27.67 17.81
N ALA A 476 5.66 28.88 17.61
CA ALA A 476 6.96 29.26 18.18
C ALA A 476 6.97 29.19 19.72
N THR A 477 5.86 29.53 20.38
CA THR A 477 5.75 29.50 21.84
C THR A 477 5.60 28.08 22.38
N VAL A 478 4.69 27.30 21.81
CA VAL A 478 4.38 25.93 22.28
C VAL A 478 5.54 24.98 22.04
N ARG A 479 6.15 25.04 20.86
CA ARG A 479 7.33 24.23 20.52
C ARG A 479 8.56 24.61 21.35
N ALA A 480 8.80 25.91 21.57
CA ALA A 480 9.90 26.36 22.45
C ALA A 480 9.74 25.89 23.89
N GLN A 481 8.50 25.84 24.41
CA GLN A 481 8.20 25.29 25.73
C GLN A 481 8.60 23.81 25.81
N ALA A 482 8.18 22.99 24.83
CA ALA A 482 8.53 21.58 24.78
C ALA A 482 10.05 21.34 24.68
N ILE A 483 10.74 22.10 23.84
CA ILE A 483 12.18 21.99 23.59
C ILE A 483 12.98 22.35 24.87
N SER A 484 12.62 23.45 25.53
CA SER A 484 13.37 23.92 26.71
C SER A 484 13.06 23.12 27.96
N GLN A 485 11.80 22.75 28.20
CA GLN A 485 11.34 22.18 29.45
C GLN A 485 11.07 20.65 29.37
N GLY A 486 10.77 20.11 28.20
CA GLY A 486 10.35 18.72 28.02
C GLY A 486 8.91 18.43 28.44
N PHE A 487 8.12 19.46 28.75
CA PHE A 487 6.69 19.37 29.09
C PHE A 487 5.92 20.63 28.66
N LEU A 488 4.61 20.54 28.65
CA LEU A 488 3.66 21.60 28.32
C LEU A 488 2.89 22.06 29.56
N THR A 489 2.24 23.23 29.48
CA THR A 489 1.65 23.91 30.65
C THR A 489 0.20 23.51 30.95
N ASN A 490 -0.42 22.63 30.16
CA ASN A 490 -1.83 22.23 30.27
C ASN A 490 -2.81 23.43 30.15
N THR A 491 -2.48 24.33 29.21
CA THR A 491 -3.25 25.57 28.95
C THR A 491 -3.70 25.69 27.52
N THR A 492 -4.78 26.44 27.31
CA THR A 492 -5.24 26.83 26.00
C THR A 492 -5.03 28.33 25.78
N ASP A 493 -4.58 28.71 24.58
CA ASP A 493 -4.47 30.08 24.19
C ASP A 493 -5.88 30.69 24.04
N SER A 494 -6.13 31.81 24.75
CA SER A 494 -7.42 32.50 24.72
C SER A 494 -7.52 33.53 23.58
N ASN A 495 -6.43 33.79 22.85
CA ASN A 495 -6.43 34.73 21.71
C ASN A 495 -7.08 34.07 20.47
N GLN A 496 -8.39 33.95 20.52
CA GLN A 496 -9.23 33.36 19.49
C GLN A 496 -10.62 34.05 19.44
N PRO A 497 -11.32 34.06 18.28
CA PRO A 497 -10.89 33.46 17.01
C PRO A 497 -9.76 34.28 16.36
N ARG A 498 -8.84 33.58 15.69
CA ARG A 498 -7.81 34.22 14.87
C ARG A 498 -7.53 33.43 13.57
N ALA A 499 -6.90 34.11 12.60
CA ALA A 499 -6.56 33.46 11.34
C ALA A 499 -5.51 32.37 11.53
N ILE A 500 -5.56 31.34 10.70
CA ILE A 500 -4.63 30.20 10.72
C ILE A 500 -3.18 30.69 10.56
N ASN A 501 -2.94 31.64 9.64
CA ASN A 501 -1.61 32.20 9.41
C ASN A 501 -1.20 33.29 10.45
N ASN A 502 -2.03 33.60 11.43
CA ASN A 502 -1.69 34.53 12.50
C ASN A 502 -1.00 33.78 13.65
N ASN A 503 0.33 33.75 13.63
CA ASN A 503 1.16 33.00 14.57
C ASN A 503 0.85 31.48 14.60
N TRP A 504 0.41 30.89 13.50
CA TRP A 504 0.24 29.48 13.23
C TRP A 504 -0.18 28.67 14.46
N PRO A 505 -1.43 28.77 14.93
CA PRO A 505 -1.86 28.08 16.14
C PRO A 505 -1.67 26.57 16.01
N VAL A 506 -1.00 25.97 16.99
CA VAL A 506 -0.78 24.53 17.11
C VAL A 506 -1.49 23.96 18.32
N PHE A 507 -1.79 22.66 18.22
CA PHE A 507 -2.51 21.87 19.20
C PHE A 507 -1.66 20.67 19.58
N ALA A 508 -1.06 20.73 20.78
CA ALA A 508 0.07 19.87 21.12
C ALA A 508 -0.20 18.90 22.27
N PHE A 509 0.42 17.75 22.18
CA PHE A 509 0.55 16.73 23.21
C PHE A 509 2.03 16.43 23.46
N ASN A 510 2.39 16.14 24.70
CA ASN A 510 3.75 15.79 25.07
C ASN A 510 3.75 14.64 26.11
N PHE A 511 4.66 13.70 25.96
CA PHE A 511 4.77 12.50 26.78
C PHE A 511 6.20 12.36 27.30
N GLN A 512 6.38 12.21 28.61
CA GLN A 512 7.69 12.06 29.25
C GLN A 512 7.91 10.60 29.68
N PHE A 513 9.09 10.08 29.39
CA PHE A 513 9.61 8.77 29.79
C PHE A 513 10.93 9.00 30.51
N ASN A 514 10.88 8.97 31.84
CA ASN A 514 12.06 9.18 32.66
C ASN A 514 12.72 7.82 32.99
N GLY A 515 14.01 7.73 32.73
CA GLY A 515 14.76 6.50 32.99
C GLY A 515 14.41 5.36 32.03
N LEU A 516 14.16 5.67 30.77
CA LEU A 516 13.91 4.68 29.73
C LEU A 516 15.16 3.81 29.53
N THR A 517 14.99 2.48 29.55
CA THR A 517 16.05 1.50 29.39
C THR A 517 15.58 0.40 28.44
N GLY A 518 16.32 0.08 27.41
CA GLY A 518 16.24 -1.11 26.53
C GLY A 518 14.89 -1.77 26.21
N GLN A 519 13.78 -1.27 26.74
CA GLN A 519 12.41 -1.71 26.41
C GLN A 519 11.66 -0.60 25.74
N ALA A 520 10.84 -0.96 24.74
CA ALA A 520 9.96 0.00 24.12
C ALA A 520 8.95 0.58 25.14
N SER A 521 8.68 1.87 25.04
CA SER A 521 7.62 2.52 25.84
C SER A 521 6.26 1.90 25.53
N ASN A 522 5.28 2.12 26.42
CA ASN A 522 3.88 1.88 26.05
C ASN A 522 3.52 2.69 24.78
N PRO A 523 2.70 2.14 23.89
CA PRO A 523 2.26 2.85 22.70
C PRO A 523 1.52 4.16 23.06
N ILE A 524 1.91 5.24 22.40
CA ILE A 524 1.14 6.48 22.34
C ILE A 524 0.21 6.36 21.16
N VAL A 525 -1.09 6.48 21.36
CA VAL A 525 -2.10 6.52 20.30
C VAL A 525 -2.64 7.95 20.18
N LEU A 526 -2.53 8.55 19.00
CA LEU A 526 -3.07 9.85 18.67
C LEU A 526 -4.15 9.66 17.60
N ALA A 527 -5.36 10.14 17.83
CA ALA A 527 -6.47 10.07 16.88
C ALA A 527 -6.73 11.43 16.25
N ILE A 528 -6.85 11.47 14.93
CA ILE A 528 -7.24 12.67 14.18
C ILE A 528 -8.46 12.39 13.31
N GLY A 529 -9.44 13.29 13.33
CA GLY A 529 -10.67 13.15 12.56
C GLY A 529 -11.28 14.49 12.19
N HIS A 530 -12.15 14.51 11.18
CA HIS A 530 -12.91 15.69 10.79
C HIS A 530 -14.41 15.39 10.83
N ILE A 531 -15.09 15.92 11.83
CA ILE A 531 -16.49 15.67 12.12
C ILE A 531 -17.34 16.70 11.40
N ARG A 532 -18.16 16.28 10.45
CA ARG A 532 -19.05 17.11 9.65
C ARG A 532 -20.48 16.61 9.74
N GLN A 533 -21.42 17.54 9.84
CA GLN A 533 -22.85 17.23 9.81
C GLN A 533 -23.60 18.50 9.37
N PRO A 534 -24.31 18.47 8.23
CA PRO A 534 -24.49 17.34 7.30
C PRO A 534 -23.21 16.99 6.52
N ALA A 535 -23.22 15.85 5.80
CA ALA A 535 -22.09 15.39 4.97
C ALA A 535 -22.27 15.77 3.49
N VAL A 536 -23.40 15.43 2.88
CA VAL A 536 -23.68 15.61 1.44
C VAL A 536 -25.10 16.16 1.25
N SER A 537 -25.28 17.08 0.29
CA SER A 537 -26.61 17.50 -0.18
C SER A 537 -27.02 16.65 -1.39
N TYR A 538 -28.17 15.96 -1.31
CA TYR A 538 -28.61 15.06 -2.38
C TYR A 538 -30.13 14.99 -2.47
N LEU A 539 -30.70 15.07 -3.69
CA LEU A 539 -32.15 15.06 -3.97
C LEU A 539 -32.93 16.06 -3.12
N GLY A 540 -32.35 17.24 -2.86
CA GLY A 540 -32.98 18.31 -2.06
C GLY A 540 -32.94 18.06 -0.55
N LYS A 541 -32.15 17.10 -0.07
CA LYS A 541 -31.98 16.80 1.36
C LYS A 541 -30.51 16.88 1.76
N ASN A 542 -30.27 17.36 2.95
CA ASN A 542 -28.95 17.32 3.56
C ASN A 542 -28.79 15.98 4.30
N LEU A 543 -27.96 15.11 3.74
CA LEU A 543 -27.74 13.77 4.28
C LEU A 543 -26.73 13.83 5.43
N PRO A 544 -26.98 13.09 6.54
CA PRO A 544 -26.00 12.97 7.61
C PRO A 544 -24.88 12.00 7.21
N PRO A 545 -23.70 12.09 7.84
CA PRO A 545 -22.68 11.06 7.74
C PRO A 545 -23.19 9.75 8.36
N LEU A 546 -22.86 8.60 7.78
CA LEU A 546 -23.41 7.30 8.17
C LEU A 546 -23.13 6.95 9.64
N TRP A 547 -21.96 7.31 10.17
CA TRP A 547 -21.62 7.07 11.58
C TRP A 547 -22.65 7.60 12.57
N SER A 548 -23.37 8.68 12.23
CA SER A 548 -24.41 9.26 13.10
C SER A 548 -25.64 8.36 13.31
N SER A 549 -25.75 7.26 12.55
CA SER A 549 -26.75 6.22 12.76
C SER A 549 -26.38 5.19 13.82
N TYR A 550 -25.09 5.13 14.19
CA TYR A 550 -24.56 4.14 15.14
C TYR A 550 -24.23 4.75 16.49
N TRP A 551 -23.81 6.01 16.51
CA TRP A 551 -23.45 6.71 17.74
C TRP A 551 -24.24 8.00 17.92
N ALA A 552 -24.71 8.24 19.15
CA ALA A 552 -25.53 9.41 19.50
C ALA A 552 -24.82 10.76 19.27
N ASN A 553 -23.50 10.76 19.33
CA ASN A 553 -22.64 11.93 19.12
C ASN A 553 -21.22 11.49 18.76
N TRP A 554 -20.40 12.44 18.31
CA TRP A 554 -19.03 12.16 17.91
C TRP A 554 -18.12 11.75 19.08
N GLN A 555 -18.42 12.14 20.33
CA GLN A 555 -17.65 11.73 21.51
C GLN A 555 -17.78 10.23 21.77
N ASN A 556 -19.01 9.69 21.66
CA ASN A 556 -19.24 8.25 21.80
C ASN A 556 -18.56 7.46 20.66
N MET A 557 -18.58 8.00 19.45
CA MET A 557 -17.86 7.41 18.32
C MET A 557 -16.34 7.46 18.54
N LEU A 558 -15.78 8.60 19.00
CA LEU A 558 -14.36 8.74 19.29
C LEU A 558 -13.91 7.76 20.39
N SER A 559 -14.71 7.61 21.47
CA SER A 559 -14.44 6.64 22.53
C SER A 559 -14.31 5.22 21.96
N PHE A 560 -15.29 4.78 21.18
CA PHE A 560 -15.27 3.47 20.53
C PHE A 560 -14.08 3.31 19.58
N ALA A 561 -13.85 4.30 18.72
CA ALA A 561 -12.78 4.28 17.71
C ALA A 561 -11.38 4.25 18.35
N TYR A 562 -11.20 4.99 19.43
CA TYR A 562 -9.94 5.01 20.17
C TYR A 562 -9.68 3.68 20.88
N ASP A 563 -10.69 3.10 21.56
CA ASP A 563 -10.60 1.82 22.25
C ASP A 563 -10.28 0.66 21.27
N ASP A 564 -10.86 0.69 20.08
CA ASP A 564 -10.61 -0.30 19.02
C ASP A 564 -9.12 -0.33 18.57
N VAL A 565 -8.45 0.83 18.56
CA VAL A 565 -7.01 0.91 18.26
C VAL A 565 -6.17 0.63 19.50
N ALA A 566 -6.50 1.22 20.65
CA ALA A 566 -5.74 1.08 21.89
C ALA A 566 -5.72 -0.37 22.40
N SER A 567 -6.76 -1.16 22.14
CA SER A 567 -6.81 -2.60 22.41
C SER A 567 -6.10 -3.45 21.36
N SER A 568 -5.49 -2.85 20.34
CA SER A 568 -4.89 -3.48 19.16
C SER A 568 -5.89 -4.19 18.22
N ALA A 569 -7.18 -4.19 18.50
CA ALA A 569 -8.16 -4.91 17.67
C ALA A 569 -8.22 -4.38 16.23
N ALA A 570 -8.18 -3.05 16.05
CA ALA A 570 -8.13 -2.43 14.73
C ALA A 570 -6.83 -2.78 13.98
N LEU A 571 -5.68 -2.79 14.67
CA LEU A 571 -4.40 -3.14 14.09
C LEU A 571 -4.33 -4.60 13.66
N ILE A 572 -4.91 -5.51 14.45
CA ILE A 572 -4.99 -6.95 14.10
C ILE A 572 -5.77 -7.14 12.81
N ARG A 573 -6.93 -6.47 12.66
CA ARG A 573 -7.73 -6.54 11.42
C ARG A 573 -6.99 -5.92 10.24
N ALA A 574 -6.37 -4.77 10.45
CA ALA A 574 -5.57 -4.09 9.43
C ALA A 574 -4.37 -4.94 8.96
N ASN A 575 -3.62 -5.52 9.89
CA ASN A 575 -2.50 -6.41 9.54
C ASN A 575 -2.98 -7.65 8.77
N ALA A 576 -4.13 -8.23 9.15
CA ALA A 576 -4.71 -9.36 8.42
C ALA A 576 -5.10 -8.96 6.98
N LEU A 577 -5.69 -7.78 6.78
CA LEU A 577 -6.01 -7.26 5.45
C LEU A 577 -4.73 -6.96 4.65
N ASP A 578 -3.77 -6.26 5.25
CA ASP A 578 -2.50 -5.90 4.62
C ASP A 578 -1.73 -7.15 4.16
N ASN A 579 -1.66 -8.18 5.01
CA ASN A 579 -1.03 -9.45 4.69
C ASN A 579 -1.78 -10.16 3.55
N THR A 580 -3.11 -10.26 3.63
CA THR A 580 -3.92 -10.90 2.59
C THR A 580 -3.71 -10.25 1.22
N ILE A 581 -3.74 -8.92 1.15
CA ILE A 581 -3.50 -8.19 -0.10
C ILE A 581 -2.08 -8.44 -0.61
N SER A 582 -1.07 -8.30 0.26
CA SER A 582 0.34 -8.51 -0.10
C SER A 582 0.58 -9.93 -0.61
N GLU A 583 0.06 -10.94 0.07
CA GLU A 583 0.18 -12.36 -0.29
C GLU A 583 -0.48 -12.66 -1.64
N GLN A 584 -1.76 -12.27 -1.79
CA GLN A 584 -2.52 -12.53 -3.03
C GLN A 584 -1.96 -11.75 -4.22
N ALA A 585 -1.56 -10.49 -4.04
CA ALA A 585 -0.95 -9.70 -5.11
C ALA A 585 0.42 -10.28 -5.51
N THR A 586 1.25 -10.68 -4.55
CA THR A 586 2.53 -11.33 -4.83
C THR A 586 2.34 -12.65 -5.58
N GLN A 587 1.37 -13.45 -5.18
CA GLN A 587 1.02 -14.71 -5.85
C GLN A 587 0.46 -14.48 -7.26
N ALA A 588 -0.32 -13.41 -7.45
CA ALA A 588 -0.93 -13.09 -8.73
C ALA A 588 0.06 -12.58 -9.78
N ASN A 589 0.99 -11.69 -9.39
CA ASN A 589 1.94 -11.05 -10.34
C ASN A 589 3.21 -10.49 -9.68
N GLY A 590 3.69 -11.10 -8.60
CA GLY A 590 4.97 -10.78 -7.99
C GLY A 590 4.97 -9.60 -7.00
N PRO A 591 6.13 -9.33 -6.37
CA PRO A 591 6.25 -8.33 -5.32
C PRO A 591 6.05 -6.88 -5.81
N HIS A 592 6.36 -6.56 -7.08
CA HIS A 592 6.09 -5.26 -7.67
C HIS A 592 4.59 -4.95 -7.67
N TYR A 593 3.77 -5.93 -8.04
CA TYR A 593 2.31 -5.79 -7.99
C TYR A 593 1.81 -5.60 -6.54
N ALA A 594 2.37 -6.32 -5.57
CA ALA A 594 2.03 -6.12 -4.17
C ALA A 594 2.36 -4.70 -3.66
N GLY A 595 3.49 -4.13 -4.10
CA GLY A 595 3.84 -2.74 -3.81
C GLY A 595 2.84 -1.73 -4.38
N LEU A 596 2.43 -1.92 -5.64
CA LEU A 596 1.41 -1.08 -6.29
C LEU A 596 0.05 -1.20 -5.57
N ALA A 597 -0.39 -2.42 -5.23
CA ALA A 597 -1.64 -2.65 -4.50
C ALA A 597 -1.62 -1.99 -3.11
N ALA A 598 -0.46 -1.99 -2.43
CA ALA A 598 -0.31 -1.33 -1.13
C ALA A 598 -0.52 0.19 -1.20
N LEU A 599 -0.12 0.85 -2.28
CA LEU A 599 -0.36 2.29 -2.47
C LEU A 599 -1.82 2.59 -2.85
N ALA A 600 -2.43 1.73 -3.65
CA ALA A 600 -3.73 2.00 -4.27
C ALA A 600 -4.90 1.95 -3.28
N LEU A 601 -4.87 1.06 -2.26
CA LEU A 601 -6.02 0.85 -1.37
C LEU A 601 -6.48 2.14 -0.70
N ARG A 602 -5.59 2.77 0.07
CA ARG A 602 -5.93 3.99 0.83
C ARG A 602 -6.33 5.13 -0.09
N GLN A 603 -5.67 5.28 -1.25
CA GLN A 603 -5.98 6.34 -2.19
C GLN A 603 -7.39 6.20 -2.75
N ALA A 604 -7.80 5.00 -3.15
CA ALA A 604 -9.14 4.75 -3.66
C ALA A 604 -10.21 5.02 -2.58
N PHE A 605 -10.02 4.49 -1.37
CA PHE A 605 -10.91 4.76 -0.24
C PHE A 605 -10.86 6.23 0.25
N GLY A 606 -9.77 6.94 -0.04
CA GLY A 606 -9.60 8.36 0.23
C GLY A 606 -10.51 9.27 -0.61
N GLY A 607 -11.10 8.76 -1.68
CA GLY A 607 -12.03 9.51 -2.53
C GLY A 607 -13.51 9.32 -2.18
N VAL A 608 -13.86 8.47 -1.21
CA VAL A 608 -15.26 8.10 -0.95
C VAL A 608 -15.70 8.38 0.49
N GLU A 609 -17.00 8.60 0.67
CA GLU A 609 -17.64 8.86 1.97
C GLU A 609 -18.98 8.16 2.12
N LEU A 610 -19.17 7.44 3.24
CA LEU A 610 -20.44 6.82 3.62
C LEU A 610 -21.38 7.81 4.27
N VAL A 611 -22.57 7.95 3.71
CA VAL A 611 -23.63 8.87 4.19
C VAL A 611 -24.98 8.20 4.28
N GLY A 612 -25.95 8.88 4.90
CA GLY A 612 -27.32 8.40 5.05
C GLY A 612 -27.56 7.75 6.40
N THR A 613 -28.32 6.66 6.41
CA THR A 613 -28.69 5.92 7.63
C THR A 613 -28.29 4.45 7.50
N SER A 614 -28.19 3.74 8.63
CA SER A 614 -27.89 2.29 8.64
C SER A 614 -28.92 1.45 7.86
N SER A 615 -30.16 1.92 7.71
CA SER A 615 -31.19 1.27 6.88
C SER A 615 -31.14 1.67 5.40
N ARG A 616 -30.43 2.75 5.06
CA ARG A 616 -30.24 3.23 3.70
C ARG A 616 -28.88 3.93 3.60
N PRO A 617 -27.79 3.17 3.62
CA PRO A 617 -26.45 3.72 3.39
C PRO A 617 -26.24 4.01 1.91
N TRP A 618 -25.43 5.04 1.63
CA TRP A 618 -24.91 5.36 0.31
C TRP A 618 -23.43 5.68 0.41
N LEU A 619 -22.69 5.41 -0.66
CA LEU A 619 -21.27 5.76 -0.81
C LEU A 619 -21.16 6.80 -1.91
N PHE A 620 -20.79 8.03 -1.56
CA PHE A 620 -20.53 9.10 -2.51
C PHE A 620 -19.04 9.22 -2.79
N LEU A 621 -18.72 9.46 -4.06
CA LEU A 621 -17.35 9.69 -4.49
C LEU A 621 -17.15 11.18 -4.77
N LYS A 622 -16.01 11.73 -4.35
CA LYS A 622 -15.48 13.01 -4.82
C LYS A 622 -14.51 12.75 -5.97
N GLU A 623 -14.70 13.41 -7.09
CA GLU A 623 -13.75 13.43 -8.19
C GLU A 623 -12.57 14.33 -7.81
N ILE A 624 -11.57 13.72 -7.17
CA ILE A 624 -10.36 14.42 -6.70
C ILE A 624 -9.48 14.79 -7.89
N SER A 625 -8.86 15.99 -7.83
CA SER A 625 -7.82 16.48 -8.74
C SER A 625 -8.24 16.87 -10.16
N SER A 626 -9.35 16.37 -10.70
CA SER A 626 -9.87 16.77 -12.00
C SER A 626 -10.95 17.87 -11.85
N SER A 627 -12.22 17.51 -11.82
CA SER A 627 -13.33 18.49 -11.87
C SER A 627 -13.97 18.80 -10.52
N GLY A 628 -13.80 17.94 -9.49
CA GLY A 628 -14.45 18.07 -8.19
C GLY A 628 -15.93 17.67 -8.20
N ASN A 629 -16.37 16.94 -9.21
CA ASN A 629 -17.75 16.48 -9.36
C ASN A 629 -18.11 15.44 -8.29
N VAL A 630 -19.42 15.19 -8.16
CA VAL A 630 -19.97 14.22 -7.21
C VAL A 630 -20.34 12.93 -7.92
N SER A 631 -19.77 11.81 -7.50
CA SER A 631 -20.07 10.47 -8.03
C SER A 631 -20.07 10.41 -9.54
N THR A 632 -18.99 10.92 -10.15
CA THR A 632 -18.74 10.88 -11.59
C THR A 632 -18.61 9.43 -12.04
N VAL A 633 -19.41 9.02 -12.99
CA VAL A 633 -19.58 7.60 -13.35
C VAL A 633 -18.30 7.01 -13.98
N ASP A 634 -17.62 7.74 -14.85
CA ASP A 634 -16.35 7.35 -15.49
C ASP A 634 -15.15 7.43 -14.54
N VAL A 635 -15.32 7.96 -13.30
CA VAL A 635 -14.35 7.92 -12.20
C VAL A 635 -14.66 6.77 -11.21
N ILE A 636 -15.94 6.47 -10.99
CA ILE A 636 -16.34 5.27 -10.24
C ILE A 636 -15.91 4.02 -10.99
N TYR A 637 -16.14 3.97 -12.30
CA TYR A 637 -15.93 2.79 -13.12
C TYR A 637 -14.50 2.22 -13.08
N PRO A 638 -13.43 2.98 -13.34
CA PRO A 638 -12.07 2.46 -13.22
C PRO A 638 -11.68 2.08 -11.80
N SER A 639 -12.34 2.64 -10.78
CA SER A 639 -12.04 2.34 -9.38
C SER A 639 -12.69 1.05 -8.86
N ILE A 640 -13.70 0.48 -9.55
CA ILE A 640 -14.46 -0.65 -9.00
C ILE A 640 -13.65 -1.92 -8.66
N PRO A 641 -12.52 -2.25 -9.30
CA PRO A 641 -11.77 -3.45 -8.96
C PRO A 641 -11.40 -3.55 -7.47
N VAL A 642 -10.99 -2.45 -6.83
CA VAL A 642 -10.64 -2.45 -5.40
C VAL A 642 -11.87 -2.70 -4.52
N PHE A 643 -13.03 -2.15 -4.89
CA PHE A 643 -14.27 -2.34 -4.14
C PHE A 643 -14.85 -3.75 -4.35
N LEU A 644 -14.78 -4.29 -5.56
CA LEU A 644 -15.14 -5.69 -5.84
C LEU A 644 -14.26 -6.66 -5.04
N TYR A 645 -12.96 -6.39 -4.98
CA TYR A 645 -12.02 -7.22 -4.26
C TYR A 645 -12.24 -7.18 -2.74
N THR A 646 -12.45 -5.99 -2.18
CA THR A 646 -12.54 -5.82 -0.72
C THR A 646 -13.95 -6.11 -0.18
N ASN A 647 -14.99 -5.65 -0.85
CA ASN A 647 -16.40 -5.92 -0.51
C ASN A 647 -17.31 -5.49 -1.67
N PRO A 648 -17.85 -6.41 -2.48
CA PRO A 648 -18.73 -6.08 -3.61
C PRO A 648 -19.95 -5.22 -3.24
N TYR A 649 -20.44 -5.29 -2.00
CA TYR A 649 -21.53 -4.42 -1.52
C TYR A 649 -21.19 -2.93 -1.65
N LEU A 650 -19.93 -2.54 -1.58
CA LEU A 650 -19.51 -1.14 -1.77
C LEU A 650 -19.76 -0.65 -3.21
N VAL A 651 -19.67 -1.53 -4.20
CA VAL A 651 -20.04 -1.20 -5.59
C VAL A 651 -21.53 -0.86 -5.68
N GLN A 652 -22.39 -1.66 -5.05
CA GLN A 652 -23.81 -1.32 -4.95
C GLN A 652 -24.01 0.06 -4.34
N LEU A 653 -23.35 0.37 -3.23
CA LEU A 653 -23.48 1.65 -2.54
C LEU A 653 -22.98 2.84 -3.37
N LEU A 654 -22.01 2.62 -4.27
CA LEU A 654 -21.51 3.65 -5.21
C LEU A 654 -22.49 3.93 -6.36
N ILE A 655 -23.10 2.88 -6.93
CA ILE A 655 -24.00 3.04 -8.09
C ILE A 655 -25.44 3.41 -7.70
N ASP A 656 -25.90 3.01 -6.50
CA ASP A 656 -27.30 3.26 -6.06
C ASP A 656 -27.68 4.77 -6.02
N PRO A 657 -26.80 5.75 -5.66
CA PRO A 657 -27.11 7.16 -5.79
C PRO A 657 -27.37 7.61 -7.24
N VAL A 658 -26.61 7.13 -8.23
CA VAL A 658 -26.78 7.46 -9.66
C VAL A 658 -28.10 6.89 -10.16
N LEU A 659 -28.39 5.61 -9.82
CA LEU A 659 -29.66 4.95 -10.13
C LEU A 659 -30.86 5.70 -9.53
N ALA A 660 -30.79 6.03 -8.24
CA ALA A 660 -31.88 6.71 -7.54
C ALA A 660 -32.13 8.14 -8.06
N TYR A 661 -31.07 8.86 -8.46
CA TYR A 661 -31.21 10.17 -9.11
C TYR A 661 -31.96 10.07 -10.44
N THR A 662 -31.55 9.13 -11.31
CA THR A 662 -32.16 8.95 -12.63
C THR A 662 -33.61 8.47 -12.50
N GLU A 663 -33.89 7.51 -11.61
CA GLU A 663 -35.22 6.98 -11.32
C GLU A 663 -36.19 8.02 -10.69
N SER A 664 -35.64 9.07 -10.07
CA SER A 664 -36.43 10.18 -9.56
C SER A 664 -37.12 10.99 -10.66
N GLY A 665 -36.76 10.81 -11.92
CA GLY A 665 -37.24 11.56 -13.08
C GLY A 665 -36.63 12.97 -13.19
N LYS A 666 -35.62 13.30 -12.39
CA LYS A 666 -34.91 14.59 -12.47
C LYS A 666 -33.97 14.69 -13.65
N TRP A 667 -33.35 13.58 -14.05
CA TRP A 667 -32.57 13.48 -15.28
C TRP A 667 -33.52 13.26 -16.46
N PRO A 668 -33.57 14.19 -17.43
CA PRO A 668 -34.58 14.15 -18.46
C PRO A 668 -34.22 13.32 -19.70
N LEU A 669 -32.95 12.87 -19.84
CA LEU A 669 -32.47 12.18 -21.03
C LEU A 669 -32.56 10.64 -20.87
N VAL A 670 -32.48 9.93 -22.00
CA VAL A 670 -32.72 8.48 -22.06
C VAL A 670 -31.48 7.65 -21.74
N PHE A 671 -30.33 8.27 -21.70
CA PHE A 671 -29.03 7.68 -21.33
C PHE A 671 -28.62 8.08 -19.91
N CYS A 672 -27.53 7.50 -19.38
CA CYS A 672 -27.05 7.78 -18.02
C CYS A 672 -26.48 9.20 -17.92
N VAL A 673 -26.66 9.83 -16.76
CA VAL A 673 -25.99 11.08 -16.38
C VAL A 673 -24.50 10.82 -16.10
N HIS A 674 -23.66 11.80 -16.44
CA HIS A 674 -22.22 11.72 -16.18
C HIS A 674 -21.88 11.79 -14.67
N ASP A 675 -22.46 12.72 -13.93
CA ASP A 675 -22.22 12.94 -12.50
C ASP A 675 -23.49 13.42 -11.77
N LEU A 676 -23.43 13.47 -10.47
CA LEU A 676 -24.54 13.93 -9.60
C LEU A 676 -24.45 15.42 -9.21
N GLY A 677 -23.49 16.18 -9.78
CA GLY A 677 -23.32 17.61 -9.53
C GLY A 677 -21.84 18.02 -9.63
N SER A 678 -21.60 19.22 -10.15
CA SER A 678 -20.28 19.74 -10.52
C SER A 678 -19.45 20.28 -9.34
N SER A 679 -19.85 20.07 -8.09
CA SER A 679 -19.15 20.59 -6.91
C SER A 679 -19.46 19.77 -5.66
N TYR A 680 -18.59 18.83 -5.33
CA TYR A 680 -18.67 18.10 -4.07
C TYR A 680 -18.70 19.08 -2.88
N PRO A 681 -19.55 18.88 -1.84
CA PRO A 681 -20.43 17.74 -1.60
C PRO A 681 -21.90 17.99 -2.04
N ASN A 682 -22.13 18.80 -3.06
CA ASN A 682 -23.46 19.18 -3.50
C ASN A 682 -23.92 18.33 -4.71
N ALA A 683 -24.54 17.20 -4.45
CA ALA A 683 -25.16 16.36 -5.46
C ALA A 683 -26.51 16.95 -5.94
N ALA A 684 -26.44 18.13 -6.59
CA ALA A 684 -27.61 18.86 -7.08
C ALA A 684 -28.27 18.20 -8.30
N GLY A 685 -27.48 17.40 -9.05
CA GLY A 685 -27.84 16.81 -10.32
C GLY A 685 -27.84 17.83 -11.47
N HIS A 686 -28.20 17.32 -12.66
CA HIS A 686 -28.31 18.08 -13.91
C HIS A 686 -29.76 17.99 -14.43
N ASN A 687 -30.71 18.64 -13.72
CA ASN A 687 -32.14 18.48 -13.93
C ASN A 687 -32.65 19.12 -15.24
N ASP A 688 -31.84 19.89 -15.90
CA ASP A 688 -32.07 20.53 -17.20
C ASP A 688 -31.54 19.68 -18.39
N GLY A 689 -30.89 18.56 -18.10
CA GLY A 689 -30.24 17.74 -19.11
C GLY A 689 -28.87 18.29 -19.54
N GLY A 690 -28.34 19.29 -18.81
CA GLY A 690 -26.99 19.83 -18.96
C GLY A 690 -25.95 18.88 -18.35
N GLY A 691 -24.71 19.33 -18.35
CA GLY A 691 -23.58 18.54 -17.87
C GLY A 691 -22.79 17.92 -19.04
N GLU A 692 -21.85 17.05 -18.72
CA GLU A 692 -21.00 16.43 -19.71
C GLU A 692 -21.77 15.34 -20.48
N ASN A 693 -21.54 15.30 -21.82
CA ASN A 693 -22.32 14.45 -22.70
C ASN A 693 -21.52 13.20 -23.10
N MET A 694 -21.64 12.14 -22.31
CA MET A 694 -20.99 10.83 -22.50
C MET A 694 -22.02 9.68 -22.57
N PRO A 695 -23.00 9.73 -23.47
CA PRO A 695 -24.19 8.88 -23.39
C PRO A 695 -23.89 7.38 -23.53
N ILE A 696 -22.92 6.98 -24.36
CA ILE A 696 -22.57 5.57 -24.55
C ILE A 696 -21.76 5.09 -23.36
N GLU A 697 -20.72 5.82 -23.02
CA GLU A 697 -19.78 5.42 -21.98
C GLU A 697 -20.49 5.24 -20.63
N GLU A 698 -21.21 6.26 -20.18
CA GLU A 698 -21.84 6.22 -18.86
C GLU A 698 -22.98 5.21 -18.75
N SER A 699 -23.74 5.03 -19.84
CA SER A 699 -24.76 4.00 -19.86
C SER A 699 -24.14 2.60 -19.81
N ALA A 700 -23.05 2.37 -20.52
CA ALA A 700 -22.33 1.11 -20.49
C ALA A 700 -21.64 0.87 -19.14
N ASN A 701 -20.95 1.88 -18.59
CA ASN A 701 -20.30 1.83 -17.28
C ASN A 701 -21.28 1.36 -16.19
N MET A 702 -22.45 1.95 -16.13
CA MET A 702 -23.47 1.59 -15.14
C MET A 702 -24.01 0.16 -15.33
N LEU A 703 -24.16 -0.31 -16.56
CA LEU A 703 -24.59 -1.70 -16.84
C LEU A 703 -23.50 -2.69 -16.43
N LEU A 704 -22.23 -2.41 -16.77
CA LEU A 704 -21.08 -3.26 -16.44
C LEU A 704 -20.84 -3.32 -14.92
N MET A 705 -20.89 -2.18 -14.23
CA MET A 705 -20.77 -2.12 -12.76
C MET A 705 -21.91 -2.87 -12.06
N THR A 706 -23.15 -2.72 -12.59
CA THR A 706 -24.31 -3.46 -12.08
C THR A 706 -24.11 -4.96 -12.27
N ALA A 707 -23.70 -5.43 -13.45
CA ALA A 707 -23.46 -6.85 -13.71
C ALA A 707 -22.34 -7.39 -12.80
N ALA A 708 -21.25 -6.63 -12.60
CA ALA A 708 -20.15 -7.00 -11.71
C ALA A 708 -20.61 -7.19 -10.24
N TYR A 709 -21.43 -6.27 -9.75
CA TYR A 709 -22.05 -6.42 -8.42
C TYR A 709 -22.94 -7.67 -8.35
N LEU A 710 -23.83 -7.87 -9.34
CA LEU A 710 -24.78 -8.98 -9.35
C LEU A 710 -24.07 -10.35 -9.37
N ASN A 711 -22.96 -10.46 -10.11
CA ASN A 711 -22.18 -11.70 -10.18
C ASN A 711 -21.51 -12.03 -8.82
N ALA A 712 -21.17 -11.02 -8.02
CA ALA A 712 -20.51 -11.19 -6.72
C ALA A 712 -21.48 -11.25 -5.53
N ALA A 713 -22.73 -10.79 -5.70
CA ALA A 713 -23.74 -10.75 -4.65
C ALA A 713 -24.40 -12.13 -4.41
N SER A 714 -25.09 -12.29 -3.25
CA SER A 714 -25.91 -13.47 -3.04
C SER A 714 -27.02 -13.55 -4.11
N PRO A 715 -27.46 -14.75 -4.53
CA PRO A 715 -28.53 -14.87 -5.54
C PRO A 715 -29.82 -14.10 -5.20
N ALA A 716 -30.15 -14.00 -3.92
CA ALA A 716 -31.34 -13.27 -3.47
C ALA A 716 -31.16 -11.76 -3.61
N ASP A 717 -30.01 -11.23 -3.18
CA ASP A 717 -29.68 -9.79 -3.28
C ASP A 717 -29.52 -9.38 -4.75
N ALA A 718 -28.85 -10.18 -5.55
CA ALA A 718 -28.69 -9.95 -6.99
C ALA A 718 -30.05 -9.85 -7.69
N SER A 719 -30.96 -10.82 -7.45
CA SER A 719 -32.31 -10.79 -8.03
C SER A 719 -33.12 -9.59 -7.56
N ALA A 720 -33.07 -9.26 -6.26
CA ALA A 720 -33.81 -8.12 -5.70
C ALA A 720 -33.31 -6.79 -6.31
N PHE A 721 -31.99 -6.60 -6.42
CA PHE A 721 -31.39 -5.39 -7.00
C PHE A 721 -31.70 -5.27 -8.49
N ALA A 722 -31.51 -6.35 -9.24
CA ALA A 722 -31.81 -6.36 -10.68
C ALA A 722 -33.27 -6.03 -10.94
N LEU A 723 -34.22 -6.61 -10.20
CA LEU A 723 -35.66 -6.32 -10.33
C LEU A 723 -36.00 -4.88 -9.96
N LYS A 724 -35.39 -4.34 -8.90
CA LYS A 724 -35.65 -2.98 -8.41
C LYS A 724 -35.32 -1.94 -9.49
N HIS A 725 -34.17 -2.09 -10.15
CA HIS A 725 -33.63 -1.11 -11.09
C HIS A 725 -33.85 -1.49 -12.58
N TYR A 726 -34.56 -2.59 -12.86
CA TYR A 726 -34.67 -3.18 -14.18
C TYR A 726 -35.07 -2.19 -15.27
N LYS A 727 -36.04 -1.31 -14.94
CA LYS A 727 -36.62 -0.37 -15.91
C LYS A 727 -35.57 0.61 -16.45
N ILE A 728 -34.75 1.19 -15.55
CA ILE A 728 -33.76 2.18 -15.95
C ILE A 728 -32.57 1.52 -16.63
N LEU A 729 -32.12 0.36 -16.15
CA LEU A 729 -31.04 -0.41 -16.77
C LEU A 729 -31.40 -0.85 -18.19
N LYS A 730 -32.65 -1.31 -18.38
CA LYS A 730 -33.18 -1.63 -19.71
C LYS A 730 -33.24 -0.41 -20.62
N GLN A 731 -33.64 0.76 -20.13
CA GLN A 731 -33.68 2.00 -20.90
C GLN A 731 -32.29 2.37 -21.44
N TRP A 732 -31.25 2.24 -20.63
CA TRP A 732 -29.86 2.50 -21.04
C TRP A 732 -29.39 1.47 -22.06
N ALA A 733 -29.69 0.20 -21.87
CA ALA A 733 -29.36 -0.85 -22.84
C ALA A 733 -30.08 -0.67 -24.17
N ASP A 734 -31.38 -0.30 -24.15
CA ASP A 734 -32.15 0.02 -25.37
C ASP A 734 -31.56 1.20 -26.11
N TYR A 735 -30.98 2.19 -25.38
CA TYR A 735 -30.25 3.30 -26.00
C TYR A 735 -28.93 2.82 -26.64
N LEU A 736 -28.16 1.95 -25.98
CA LEU A 736 -26.90 1.46 -26.51
C LEU A 736 -27.04 0.63 -27.77
N VAL A 737 -28.05 -0.23 -27.91
CA VAL A 737 -28.20 -1.15 -29.06
C VAL A 737 -28.07 -0.46 -30.39
N PRO A 738 -28.77 0.64 -30.75
CA PRO A 738 -28.64 1.32 -32.01
C PRO A 738 -27.45 2.30 -32.11
N ASN A 739 -26.84 2.71 -31.01
CA ASN A 739 -25.91 3.84 -31.01
C ASN A 739 -24.43 3.44 -30.74
N THR A 740 -24.15 2.22 -30.27
CA THR A 740 -22.81 1.88 -29.77
C THR A 740 -21.85 1.44 -30.91
N LEU A 741 -22.32 0.81 -31.99
CA LEU A 741 -21.41 0.28 -33.01
C LEU A 741 -20.58 1.40 -33.66
N ASP A 742 -21.22 2.53 -33.92
CA ASP A 742 -20.54 3.75 -34.36
C ASP A 742 -20.91 4.89 -33.40
N PRO A 743 -20.06 5.20 -32.42
CA PRO A 743 -20.36 6.18 -31.39
C PRO A 743 -20.42 7.62 -31.87
N GLY A 744 -20.01 7.88 -33.13
CA GLY A 744 -19.95 9.21 -33.68
C GLY A 744 -18.99 10.12 -32.89
N PHE A 745 -19.35 11.41 -32.79
CA PHE A 745 -18.60 12.39 -32.01
C PHE A 745 -19.32 12.62 -30.66
N GLN A 746 -18.66 12.27 -29.55
CA GLN A 746 -19.11 12.57 -28.21
C GLN A 746 -17.90 12.62 -27.27
N ASN A 747 -18.07 13.18 -26.03
CA ASN A 747 -17.06 13.10 -24.99
C ASN A 747 -16.88 11.64 -24.53
N GLN A 748 -15.72 11.37 -24.01
CA GLN A 748 -15.32 10.08 -23.41
C GLN A 748 -14.23 10.35 -22.35
N THR A 749 -13.98 9.40 -21.49
CA THR A 749 -13.01 9.53 -20.37
C THR A 749 -11.59 9.91 -20.82
N ASP A 750 -11.23 9.64 -22.10
CA ASP A 750 -9.93 9.99 -22.69
C ASP A 750 -9.94 11.35 -23.43
N ASP A 751 -10.89 12.24 -23.16
CA ASP A 751 -11.03 13.57 -23.80
C ASP A 751 -9.79 14.47 -23.58
N PHE A 752 -9.09 14.29 -22.45
CA PHE A 752 -7.83 14.98 -22.17
C PHE A 752 -6.72 14.69 -23.19
N THR A 753 -6.84 13.63 -23.98
CA THR A 753 -5.93 13.31 -25.11
C THR A 753 -6.33 13.99 -26.42
N GLY A 754 -7.43 14.73 -26.42
CA GLY A 754 -8.06 15.35 -27.58
C GLY A 754 -9.19 14.50 -28.14
N PHE A 755 -10.25 15.20 -28.56
CA PHE A 755 -11.47 14.60 -29.04
C PHE A 755 -11.26 13.80 -30.34
N ILE A 756 -11.92 12.64 -30.40
CA ILE A 756 -12.02 11.81 -31.63
C ILE A 756 -13.47 11.37 -31.85
N ALA A 757 -13.84 11.24 -33.12
CA ALA A 757 -15.08 10.57 -33.51
C ALA A 757 -14.80 9.09 -33.80
N HIS A 758 -15.86 8.28 -33.85
CA HIS A 758 -15.79 6.87 -34.28
C HIS A 758 -14.81 6.00 -33.50
N SER A 759 -14.62 6.30 -32.18
CA SER A 759 -13.67 5.60 -31.29
C SER A 759 -14.00 4.11 -31.20
N SER A 760 -13.03 3.27 -31.56
CA SER A 760 -13.20 1.81 -31.51
C SER A 760 -13.28 1.28 -30.08
N ASN A 761 -12.57 1.94 -29.10
CA ASN A 761 -12.59 1.57 -27.71
C ASN A 761 -13.90 1.99 -27.00
N LEU A 762 -14.47 3.15 -27.39
CA LEU A 762 -15.78 3.58 -26.88
C LEU A 762 -16.92 2.69 -27.44
N ALA A 763 -16.82 2.28 -28.71
CA ALA A 763 -17.76 1.31 -29.29
C ALA A 763 -17.71 -0.03 -28.51
N LEU A 764 -16.51 -0.51 -28.16
CA LEU A 764 -16.32 -1.76 -27.43
C LEU A 764 -17.03 -1.75 -26.08
N ILE A 765 -16.85 -0.70 -25.26
CA ILE A 765 -17.49 -0.65 -23.95
C ILE A 765 -19.02 -0.66 -24.05
N GLY A 766 -19.59 0.06 -25.03
CA GLY A 766 -21.03 0.05 -25.26
C GLY A 766 -21.56 -1.32 -25.67
N ILE A 767 -20.82 -2.06 -26.51
CA ILE A 767 -21.17 -3.44 -26.93
C ILE A 767 -21.15 -4.38 -25.70
N LEU A 768 -20.13 -4.29 -24.84
CA LEU A 768 -20.05 -5.07 -23.61
C LEU A 768 -21.17 -4.70 -22.64
N GLY A 769 -21.56 -3.41 -22.57
CA GLY A 769 -22.70 -2.94 -21.79
C GLY A 769 -24.04 -3.56 -22.27
N VAL A 770 -24.22 -3.72 -23.59
CA VAL A 770 -25.39 -4.42 -24.15
C VAL A 770 -25.42 -5.89 -23.71
N ASP A 771 -24.30 -6.60 -23.76
CA ASP A 771 -24.27 -8.01 -23.32
C ASP A 771 -24.37 -8.14 -21.79
N ALA A 772 -23.83 -7.19 -21.03
CA ALA A 772 -24.01 -7.14 -19.56
C ALA A 772 -25.50 -7.04 -19.19
N MET A 773 -26.32 -6.35 -19.99
CA MET A 773 -27.77 -6.34 -19.78
C MET A 773 -28.41 -7.73 -19.93
N ALA A 774 -27.85 -8.63 -20.73
CA ALA A 774 -28.32 -10.01 -20.79
C ALA A 774 -28.10 -10.73 -19.43
N GLN A 775 -26.96 -10.51 -18.76
CA GLN A 775 -26.73 -11.04 -17.42
C GLN A 775 -27.69 -10.41 -16.39
N ILE A 776 -27.91 -9.09 -16.45
CA ILE A 776 -28.87 -8.40 -15.58
C ILE A 776 -30.28 -8.97 -15.77
N ALA A 777 -30.71 -9.18 -17.02
CA ALA A 777 -32.00 -9.77 -17.36
C ALA A 777 -32.15 -11.20 -16.82
N LYS A 778 -31.09 -12.00 -16.81
CA LYS A 778 -31.05 -13.33 -16.19
C LYS A 778 -31.34 -13.25 -14.69
N TYR A 779 -30.68 -12.35 -13.93
CA TYR A 779 -30.91 -12.15 -12.51
C TYR A 779 -32.32 -11.63 -12.21
N ALA A 780 -32.89 -10.83 -13.10
CA ALA A 780 -34.25 -10.33 -13.02
C ALA A 780 -35.31 -11.36 -13.49
N GLY A 781 -34.91 -12.56 -13.95
CA GLY A 781 -35.84 -13.59 -14.45
C GLY A 781 -36.52 -13.21 -15.78
N ARG A 782 -35.90 -12.40 -16.63
CA ARG A 782 -36.41 -11.88 -17.91
C ARG A 782 -35.78 -12.61 -19.10
N SER A 783 -36.11 -13.89 -19.28
CA SER A 783 -35.48 -14.76 -20.28
C SER A 783 -35.57 -14.26 -21.72
N ALA A 784 -36.65 -13.58 -22.13
CA ALA A 784 -36.79 -13.01 -23.44
C ALA A 784 -35.80 -11.85 -23.68
N ASP A 785 -35.66 -10.95 -22.70
CA ASP A 785 -34.71 -9.85 -22.79
C ASP A 785 -33.27 -10.37 -22.68
N GLN A 786 -33.01 -11.39 -21.86
CA GLN A 786 -31.70 -12.06 -21.79
C GLN A 786 -31.27 -12.55 -23.16
N LEU A 787 -32.13 -13.28 -23.87
CA LEU A 787 -31.85 -13.78 -25.23
C LEU A 787 -31.65 -12.63 -26.20
N TYR A 788 -32.51 -11.61 -26.15
CA TYR A 788 -32.43 -10.45 -27.04
C TYR A 788 -31.07 -9.73 -26.90
N TYR A 789 -30.69 -9.31 -25.67
CA TYR A 789 -29.43 -8.55 -25.49
C TYR A 789 -28.18 -9.38 -25.77
N SER A 790 -28.18 -10.68 -25.47
CA SER A 790 -27.06 -11.55 -25.85
C SER A 790 -26.94 -11.69 -27.37
N GLN A 791 -28.04 -11.78 -28.11
CA GLN A 791 -28.01 -11.79 -29.53
C GLN A 791 -27.54 -10.45 -30.14
N GLN A 792 -27.95 -9.31 -29.53
CA GLN A 792 -27.48 -7.99 -29.94
C GLN A 792 -25.99 -7.83 -29.71
N GLY A 793 -25.48 -8.16 -28.50
CA GLY A 793 -24.06 -8.14 -28.19
C GLY A 793 -23.24 -8.97 -29.18
N SER A 794 -23.65 -10.21 -29.45
CA SER A 794 -22.99 -11.10 -30.41
C SER A 794 -23.00 -10.56 -31.85
N SER A 795 -24.10 -9.93 -32.25
CA SER A 795 -24.20 -9.30 -33.58
C SER A 795 -23.28 -8.07 -33.69
N LEU A 796 -23.27 -7.23 -32.68
CA LEU A 796 -22.48 -5.99 -32.62
C LEU A 796 -20.97 -6.28 -32.62
N ILE A 797 -20.50 -7.22 -31.80
CA ILE A 797 -19.07 -7.56 -31.74
C ILE A 797 -18.56 -8.15 -33.06
N THR A 798 -19.41 -8.97 -33.74
CA THR A 798 -19.09 -9.53 -35.08
C THR A 798 -18.88 -8.44 -36.12
N GLN A 799 -19.59 -7.31 -36.02
CA GLN A 799 -19.44 -6.14 -36.88
C GLN A 799 -18.28 -5.23 -36.45
N TRP A 800 -18.04 -5.11 -35.12
CA TRP A 800 -17.00 -4.26 -34.54
C TRP A 800 -15.59 -4.71 -34.94
N VAL A 801 -15.30 -6.03 -34.91
CA VAL A 801 -13.97 -6.57 -35.22
C VAL A 801 -13.47 -6.07 -36.60
N PRO A 802 -14.14 -6.30 -37.71
CA PRO A 802 -13.63 -5.83 -39.03
C PRO A 802 -13.65 -4.31 -39.18
N LEU A 803 -14.51 -3.56 -38.48
CA LEU A 803 -14.48 -2.11 -38.47
C LEU A 803 -13.26 -1.56 -37.73
N SER A 804 -12.88 -2.21 -36.63
CA SER A 804 -11.76 -1.80 -35.78
C SER A 804 -10.41 -2.26 -36.32
N GLU A 805 -10.35 -3.36 -37.06
CA GLU A 805 -9.08 -3.95 -37.52
C GLU A 805 -8.36 -2.99 -38.48
N ASP A 806 -7.07 -2.76 -38.26
CA ASP A 806 -6.24 -2.02 -39.18
C ASP A 806 -5.92 -2.86 -40.44
N SER A 807 -5.73 -2.19 -41.56
CA SER A 807 -5.41 -2.86 -42.85
C SER A 807 -4.09 -3.65 -42.82
N SER A 808 -3.21 -3.40 -41.86
CA SER A 808 -2.00 -4.20 -41.62
C SER A 808 -2.28 -5.59 -41.06
N GLY A 809 -3.46 -5.79 -40.44
CA GLY A 809 -3.80 -7.01 -39.72
C GLY A 809 -2.97 -7.21 -38.41
N LEU A 810 -2.31 -6.16 -37.90
CA LEU A 810 -1.41 -6.26 -36.74
C LEU A 810 -2.05 -5.74 -35.45
N HIS A 811 -3.02 -4.84 -35.53
CA HIS A 811 -3.65 -4.20 -34.37
C HIS A 811 -5.05 -3.64 -34.74
N LEU A 812 -5.77 -3.18 -33.70
CA LEU A 812 -7.01 -2.44 -33.83
C LEU A 812 -6.74 -0.93 -33.91
N LYS A 813 -7.50 -0.22 -34.74
CA LYS A 813 -7.42 1.23 -34.90
C LYS A 813 -7.86 1.97 -33.62
N LEU A 814 -7.39 3.20 -33.46
CA LEU A 814 -7.89 4.15 -32.45
C LEU A 814 -9.35 4.55 -32.78
N ALA A 815 -9.61 4.90 -34.05
CA ALA A 815 -10.93 5.21 -34.58
C ALA A 815 -11.12 4.55 -35.96
N TYR A 816 -12.35 4.26 -36.33
CA TYR A 816 -12.65 3.50 -37.56
C TYR A 816 -12.15 4.16 -38.86
N ASP A 817 -12.16 5.48 -38.91
CA ASP A 817 -11.73 6.31 -40.02
C ASP A 817 -10.27 6.76 -39.99
N MET A 818 -9.48 6.25 -38.99
CA MET A 818 -8.08 6.61 -38.82
C MET A 818 -7.14 5.40 -39.06
N PRO A 819 -6.87 5.01 -40.30
CA PRO A 819 -5.99 3.88 -40.58
C PRO A 819 -4.56 4.14 -40.10
N GLY A 820 -3.88 3.07 -39.66
CA GLY A 820 -2.51 3.13 -39.11
C GLY A 820 -2.41 3.68 -37.69
N THR A 821 -3.53 3.94 -37.01
CA THR A 821 -3.58 4.38 -35.63
C THR A 821 -3.90 3.22 -34.68
N TRP A 822 -3.51 3.33 -33.42
CA TRP A 822 -3.79 2.36 -32.38
C TRP A 822 -4.04 3.03 -31.02
N SER A 823 -4.70 2.33 -30.11
CA SER A 823 -4.85 2.71 -28.70
C SER A 823 -4.93 1.47 -27.82
N LEU A 824 -4.68 1.61 -26.52
CA LEU A 824 -4.99 0.57 -25.54
C LEU A 824 -6.50 0.24 -25.59
N LYS A 825 -6.84 -1.04 -25.65
CA LYS A 825 -8.22 -1.54 -25.57
C LYS A 825 -8.55 -1.99 -24.15
N TYR A 826 -8.27 -1.12 -23.19
CA TYR A 826 -8.53 -1.37 -21.75
C TYR A 826 -9.99 -1.72 -21.47
N ASN A 827 -10.93 -1.22 -22.30
CA ASN A 827 -12.35 -1.58 -22.23
C ASN A 827 -12.65 -3.05 -22.55
N ALA A 828 -11.66 -3.85 -22.92
CA ALA A 828 -11.80 -5.31 -23.00
C ALA A 828 -11.77 -6.00 -21.62
N PHE A 829 -11.32 -5.32 -20.55
CA PHE A 829 -11.22 -5.91 -19.21
C PHE A 829 -12.56 -6.43 -18.66
N PRO A 830 -13.69 -5.72 -18.77
CA PRO A 830 -14.99 -6.23 -18.31
C PRO A 830 -15.45 -7.52 -18.99
N ASP A 831 -15.04 -7.78 -20.23
CA ASP A 831 -15.30 -9.06 -20.92
C ASP A 831 -14.73 -10.24 -20.14
N LYS A 832 -13.51 -10.08 -19.62
CA LYS A 832 -12.83 -11.06 -18.76
C LYS A 832 -13.42 -11.07 -17.34
N LEU A 833 -13.59 -9.91 -16.71
CA LEU A 833 -14.11 -9.79 -15.35
C LEU A 833 -15.49 -10.42 -15.19
N LEU A 834 -16.38 -10.23 -16.15
CA LEU A 834 -17.76 -10.71 -16.12
C LEU A 834 -17.94 -12.10 -16.76
N GLY A 835 -16.89 -12.64 -17.42
CA GLY A 835 -16.96 -13.89 -18.14
C GLY A 835 -17.94 -13.83 -19.33
N LEU A 836 -18.05 -12.68 -19.99
CA LEU A 836 -18.93 -12.52 -21.17
C LEU A 836 -18.40 -13.36 -22.32
N ASN A 837 -17.07 -13.42 -22.49
CA ASN A 837 -16.39 -14.12 -23.59
C ASN A 837 -16.89 -13.66 -24.96
N LEU A 838 -17.21 -12.40 -25.09
CA LEU A 838 -17.76 -11.80 -26.27
C LEU A 838 -16.66 -11.39 -27.28
N VAL A 839 -15.56 -10.82 -26.74
CA VAL A 839 -14.41 -10.43 -27.56
C VAL A 839 -13.65 -11.67 -28.02
N PRO A 840 -13.43 -11.88 -29.34
CA PRO A 840 -12.71 -13.05 -29.81
C PRO A 840 -11.29 -13.11 -29.25
N SER A 841 -10.88 -14.28 -28.75
CA SER A 841 -9.55 -14.48 -28.12
C SER A 841 -8.41 -14.15 -29.09
N GLY A 842 -8.55 -14.42 -30.38
CA GLY A 842 -7.57 -14.04 -31.40
C GLY A 842 -7.35 -12.52 -31.51
N THR A 843 -8.41 -11.72 -31.34
CA THR A 843 -8.32 -10.27 -31.33
C THR A 843 -7.51 -9.76 -30.15
N LEU A 844 -7.75 -10.30 -28.95
CA LEU A 844 -6.97 -9.94 -27.76
C LEU A 844 -5.50 -10.40 -27.85
N GLN A 845 -5.23 -11.56 -28.47
CA GLN A 845 -3.86 -12.02 -28.73
C GLN A 845 -3.12 -11.12 -29.74
N GLN A 846 -3.82 -10.67 -30.77
CA GLN A 846 -3.28 -9.71 -31.74
C GLN A 846 -2.90 -8.38 -31.06
N GLU A 847 -3.80 -7.82 -30.27
CA GLU A 847 -3.52 -6.60 -29.49
C GLU A 847 -2.35 -6.79 -28.52
N ALA A 848 -2.28 -7.89 -27.79
CA ALA A 848 -1.16 -8.21 -26.91
C ALA A 848 0.18 -8.24 -27.64
N ALA A 849 0.23 -8.88 -28.81
CA ALA A 849 1.44 -8.93 -29.65
C ALA A 849 1.83 -7.55 -30.19
N TRP A 850 0.87 -6.65 -30.42
CA TRP A 850 1.12 -5.26 -30.80
C TRP A 850 1.65 -4.45 -29.62
N TYR A 851 1.07 -4.55 -28.44
CA TYR A 851 1.47 -3.81 -27.25
C TYR A 851 2.91 -4.10 -26.83
N VAL A 852 3.39 -5.34 -26.97
CA VAL A 852 4.81 -5.68 -26.73
C VAL A 852 5.76 -4.83 -27.60
N GLN A 853 5.32 -4.39 -28.78
CA GLN A 853 6.13 -3.55 -29.69
C GLN A 853 6.05 -2.06 -29.32
N GLN A 854 5.07 -1.68 -28.51
CA GLN A 854 4.81 -0.28 -28.11
C GLN A 854 5.33 0.02 -26.68
N GLU A 855 5.88 -0.97 -25.98
CA GLU A 855 6.46 -0.81 -24.62
C GLU A 855 7.50 0.30 -24.58
N GLN A 856 7.38 1.17 -23.60
CA GLN A 856 8.31 2.21 -23.22
C GLN A 856 8.90 1.92 -21.84
N PRO A 857 9.92 2.63 -21.37
CA PRO A 857 10.54 2.36 -20.06
C PRO A 857 9.57 2.30 -18.87
N TYR A 858 8.49 3.09 -18.90
CA TYR A 858 7.55 3.23 -17.78
C TYR A 858 6.11 2.83 -18.13
N GLY A 859 5.89 2.11 -19.21
CA GLY A 859 4.58 1.59 -19.58
C GLY A 859 4.32 1.66 -21.07
N ILE A 860 3.06 1.52 -21.48
CA ILE A 860 2.61 1.60 -22.86
C ILE A 860 1.82 2.90 -23.02
N PRO A 861 2.13 3.74 -24.01
CA PRO A 861 1.31 4.93 -24.27
C PRO A 861 -0.17 4.58 -24.44
N LEU A 862 -1.06 5.47 -24.01
CA LEU A 862 -2.50 5.26 -24.11
C LEU A 862 -2.96 5.07 -25.57
N ASP A 863 -2.35 5.86 -26.48
CA ASP A 863 -2.53 5.74 -27.92
C ASP A 863 -1.35 6.36 -28.69
N ILE A 864 -1.41 6.29 -30.00
CA ILE A 864 -0.34 6.77 -30.91
C ILE A 864 -0.10 8.29 -30.84
N ARG A 865 -1.02 9.07 -30.29
CA ARG A 865 -0.95 10.55 -30.33
C ARG A 865 0.03 11.14 -29.35
N HIS A 866 0.33 10.41 -28.26
CA HIS A 866 1.11 10.92 -27.13
C HIS A 866 2.02 9.84 -26.54
N THR A 867 2.93 10.24 -25.65
CA THR A 867 3.83 9.35 -24.91
C THR A 867 3.32 9.04 -23.51
N TYR A 868 2.25 9.66 -23.06
CA TYR A 868 1.67 9.41 -21.75
C TYR A 868 0.62 8.29 -21.76
N THR A 869 0.34 7.80 -20.56
CA THR A 869 -0.64 6.74 -20.28
C THR A 869 -1.39 7.00 -18.99
N LYS A 870 -2.29 6.09 -18.62
CA LYS A 870 -2.98 6.06 -17.33
C LYS A 870 -2.76 4.74 -16.61
N ALA A 871 -2.38 4.82 -15.33
CA ALA A 871 -2.06 3.66 -14.49
C ALA A 871 -3.23 2.67 -14.35
N ASP A 872 -4.45 3.17 -14.21
CA ASP A 872 -5.67 2.36 -14.14
C ASP A 872 -5.91 1.60 -15.46
N TRP A 873 -5.80 2.27 -16.62
CA TRP A 873 -6.00 1.65 -17.92
C TRP A 873 -4.89 0.68 -18.31
N GLU A 874 -3.65 0.95 -17.91
CA GLU A 874 -2.56 -0.01 -18.05
C GLU A 874 -2.84 -1.31 -17.29
N MET A 875 -3.28 -1.18 -16.03
CA MET A 875 -3.59 -2.36 -15.23
C MET A 875 -4.84 -3.11 -15.70
N TRP A 876 -5.82 -2.41 -16.28
CA TRP A 876 -6.95 -3.05 -16.96
C TRP A 876 -6.50 -3.79 -18.22
N THR A 877 -5.58 -3.22 -18.99
CA THR A 877 -4.96 -3.88 -20.15
C THR A 877 -4.19 -5.14 -19.70
N ALA A 878 -3.39 -5.03 -18.63
CA ALA A 878 -2.68 -6.17 -18.01
C ALA A 878 -3.64 -7.27 -17.54
N ALA A 879 -4.79 -6.90 -16.98
CA ALA A 879 -5.81 -7.84 -16.53
C ALA A 879 -6.65 -8.44 -17.65
N SER A 880 -6.72 -7.80 -18.83
CA SER A 880 -7.47 -8.29 -19.99
C SER A 880 -6.69 -9.33 -20.82
N THR A 881 -5.37 -9.29 -20.78
CA THR A 881 -4.52 -10.22 -21.54
C THR A 881 -4.32 -11.56 -20.83
N ASP A 882 -4.17 -12.62 -21.63
CA ASP A 882 -3.72 -13.94 -21.18
C ASP A 882 -2.20 -14.15 -21.44
N ASP A 883 -1.51 -13.15 -22.02
CA ASP A 883 -0.06 -13.11 -22.15
C ASP A 883 0.57 -12.67 -20.82
N LEU A 884 1.13 -13.65 -20.10
CA LEU A 884 1.72 -13.43 -18.77
C LEU A 884 3.00 -12.58 -18.83
N ALA A 885 3.74 -12.61 -19.95
CA ALA A 885 4.95 -11.80 -20.11
C ALA A 885 4.60 -10.33 -20.30
N LEU A 886 3.62 -10.02 -21.18
CA LEU A 886 3.11 -8.66 -21.35
C LEU A 886 2.52 -8.12 -20.03
N ARG A 887 1.74 -8.94 -19.32
CA ARG A 887 1.19 -8.57 -18.00
C ARG A 887 2.30 -8.20 -17.01
N GLN A 888 3.35 -9.03 -16.94
CA GLN A 888 4.49 -8.75 -16.05
C GLN A 888 5.21 -7.46 -16.46
N ASN A 889 5.45 -7.25 -17.76
CA ASN A 889 6.13 -6.05 -18.25
C ASN A 889 5.36 -4.77 -17.89
N ILE A 890 4.02 -4.78 -18.05
CA ILE A 890 3.17 -3.62 -17.68
C ILE A 890 3.29 -3.34 -16.17
N VAL A 891 3.18 -4.38 -15.33
CA VAL A 891 3.30 -4.24 -13.87
C VAL A 891 4.68 -3.72 -13.47
N ASP A 892 5.74 -4.24 -14.06
CA ASP A 892 7.11 -3.84 -13.75
C ASP A 892 7.39 -2.39 -14.20
N ALA A 893 6.93 -2.00 -15.38
CA ALA A 893 7.09 -0.64 -15.89
C ALA A 893 6.34 0.40 -15.04
N LEU A 894 5.11 0.09 -14.62
CA LEU A 894 4.37 0.94 -13.69
C LEU A 894 5.02 1.01 -12.31
N TYR A 895 5.55 -0.11 -11.81
CA TYR A 895 6.32 -0.13 -10.57
C TYR A 895 7.58 0.73 -10.67
N ASP A 896 8.32 0.64 -11.78
CA ASP A 896 9.52 1.45 -12.02
C ASP A 896 9.17 2.94 -12.04
N PHE A 897 8.07 3.33 -12.72
CA PHE A 897 7.57 4.71 -12.66
C PHE A 897 7.32 5.16 -11.21
N VAL A 898 6.54 4.39 -10.46
CA VAL A 898 6.18 4.75 -9.07
C VAL A 898 7.42 4.85 -8.18
N ASN A 899 8.42 3.96 -8.40
CA ASN A 899 9.59 3.83 -7.54
C ASN A 899 10.70 4.84 -7.87
N THR A 900 10.76 5.36 -9.10
CA THR A 900 11.85 6.25 -9.55
C THR A 900 11.41 7.68 -9.81
N SER A 901 10.10 7.94 -9.99
CA SER A 901 9.57 9.24 -10.39
C SER A 901 10.12 10.41 -9.56
N PRO A 902 10.60 11.47 -10.20
CA PRO A 902 10.97 12.72 -9.55
C PRO A 902 9.76 13.53 -9.10
N SER A 903 8.55 13.22 -9.59
CA SER A 903 7.31 13.91 -9.22
C SER A 903 6.88 13.47 -7.82
N ARG A 904 7.00 14.38 -6.84
CA ARG A 904 6.70 14.10 -5.42
C ARG A 904 5.27 14.48 -5.07
N VAL A 905 4.32 13.76 -5.65
CA VAL A 905 2.87 13.96 -5.47
C VAL A 905 2.20 12.64 -5.08
N PRO A 906 0.97 12.65 -4.51
CA PRO A 906 0.17 11.45 -4.36
C PRO A 906 0.07 10.68 -5.67
N PHE A 907 0.00 9.34 -5.61
CA PHE A 907 0.12 8.51 -6.80
C PHE A 907 -0.76 9.05 -7.95
N THR A 908 -0.10 9.48 -9.04
CA THR A 908 -0.76 10.00 -10.25
C THR A 908 -1.24 8.85 -11.12
N ASP A 909 -2.43 8.97 -11.65
CA ASP A 909 -2.92 8.06 -12.68
C ASP A 909 -2.47 8.45 -14.09
N TRP A 910 -2.08 9.72 -14.33
CA TRP A 910 -1.70 10.26 -15.62
C TRP A 910 -0.22 10.67 -15.64
N TYR A 911 0.59 9.91 -16.39
CA TYR A 911 2.05 10.07 -16.40
C TYR A 911 2.66 9.76 -17.78
N ASP A 912 3.88 10.22 -18.01
CA ASP A 912 4.61 10.03 -19.27
C ASP A 912 5.47 8.75 -19.21
N THR A 913 5.28 7.87 -20.20
CA THR A 913 5.94 6.55 -20.24
C THR A 913 7.44 6.59 -20.59
N ILE A 914 7.97 7.76 -20.94
CA ILE A 914 9.37 7.95 -21.35
C ILE A 914 10.14 8.76 -20.31
N SER A 915 9.56 9.89 -19.83
CA SER A 915 10.27 10.87 -18.99
C SER A 915 10.14 10.65 -17.50
N ASP A 916 9.41 9.63 -17.02
CA ASP A 916 9.19 9.31 -15.61
C ASP A 916 8.55 10.46 -14.81
N THR A 917 7.70 11.26 -15.47
CA THR A 917 7.09 12.43 -14.82
C THR A 917 5.57 12.38 -14.84
N GLN A 918 4.96 12.95 -13.79
CA GLN A 918 3.54 13.24 -13.78
C GLN A 918 3.19 14.17 -14.96
N THR A 919 2.12 13.85 -15.67
CA THR A 919 1.54 14.71 -16.72
C THR A 919 0.40 15.56 -16.15
N GLY A 920 -0.47 14.97 -15.34
CA GLY A 920 -1.56 15.65 -14.64
C GLY A 920 -2.23 14.70 -13.65
N PHE A 921 -3.26 15.17 -12.98
CA PHE A 921 -4.04 14.46 -11.96
C PHE A 921 -3.19 13.84 -10.83
N GLN A 922 -3.77 13.63 -9.66
CA GLN A 922 -3.13 12.97 -8.52
C GLN A 922 -4.18 12.61 -7.47
N ALA A 923 -3.87 11.67 -6.60
CA ALA A 923 -4.74 11.23 -5.50
C ALA A 923 -6.14 10.76 -5.95
N ARG A 924 -6.36 10.51 -7.25
CA ARG A 924 -7.69 10.11 -7.77
C ARG A 924 -8.05 8.69 -7.29
N PRO A 925 -9.34 8.42 -7.00
CA PRO A 925 -9.80 7.09 -6.63
C PRO A 925 -9.70 6.06 -7.77
N VAL A 926 -9.53 6.49 -9.03
CA VAL A 926 -9.35 5.62 -10.21
C VAL A 926 -8.21 4.62 -10.04
N ILE A 927 -7.23 4.94 -9.20
CA ILE A 927 -6.12 4.03 -8.82
C ILE A 927 -6.64 2.69 -8.22
N GLY A 928 -7.90 2.62 -7.81
CA GLY A 928 -8.55 1.34 -7.49
C GLY A 928 -8.48 0.32 -8.62
N GLY A 929 -8.29 0.77 -9.88
CA GLY A 929 -8.04 -0.05 -11.06
C GLY A 929 -6.79 -0.92 -10.98
N ILE A 930 -5.81 -0.57 -10.13
CA ILE A 930 -4.65 -1.43 -9.84
C ILE A 930 -5.07 -2.83 -9.38
N TYR A 931 -6.23 -2.96 -8.72
CA TYR A 931 -6.77 -4.24 -8.24
C TYR A 931 -7.42 -5.09 -9.35
N SER A 932 -7.34 -4.71 -10.62
CA SER A 932 -7.99 -5.41 -11.74
C SER A 932 -7.59 -6.88 -11.86
N ILE A 933 -6.30 -7.22 -11.69
CA ILE A 933 -5.82 -8.61 -11.72
C ILE A 933 -6.42 -9.40 -10.56
N LEU A 934 -6.40 -8.86 -9.33
CA LEU A 934 -7.00 -9.50 -8.15
C LEU A 934 -8.52 -9.67 -8.28
N ALA A 935 -9.21 -8.65 -8.81
CA ALA A 935 -10.66 -8.70 -9.03
C ALA A 935 -11.03 -9.78 -10.06
N ARG A 936 -10.27 -9.91 -11.15
CA ARG A 936 -10.44 -10.98 -12.16
C ARG A 936 -10.23 -12.36 -11.53
N LEU A 937 -9.16 -12.56 -10.78
CA LEU A 937 -8.90 -13.85 -10.12
C LEU A 937 -10.02 -14.24 -9.14
N ASN A 938 -10.53 -13.28 -8.37
CA ASN A 938 -11.63 -13.53 -7.43
C ASN A 938 -12.97 -13.82 -8.14
N SER A 939 -13.17 -13.33 -9.37
CA SER A 939 -14.37 -13.65 -10.16
C SER A 939 -14.37 -15.10 -10.69
N GLY A 940 -13.22 -15.77 -10.69
CA GLY A 940 -13.05 -17.13 -11.23
C GLY A 940 -12.98 -17.21 -12.76
N ASN A 941 -12.75 -16.07 -13.45
CA ASN A 941 -12.74 -15.96 -14.91
C ASN A 941 -11.32 -15.70 -15.48
#